data_a9c7a59f4efb3b41d5ccd74d50661c24
#
_entry.id   a9c7a59f4efb3b41d5ccd74d50661c24
#
_cell.length_a   1.000
_cell.length_b   1.000
_cell.length_c   1.000
_cell.angle_alpha   90.00
_cell.angle_beta   90.00
_cell.angle_gamma   90.00
#
_symmetry.space_group_name_H-M   'P 1'
#
loop_
_entity.id
_entity.type
_entity.pdbx_description
1 polymer ?
#
loop_
_entity_poly.entity_id
_entity_poly.type
_entity_poly.pdbx_seq_one_letter_code
_entity_poly.pdbx_strand_id
1 'polypeptide(L)'
;MAMTAALMMSGGVAQAQDVNIGRNNITLTSDLMTPEALWAMGRIGAAQASPDGKRIVYQVGYYSIKENKGHQVLRVMDADGKNDRLLTTSAKSESDAAWLDNNTLAFLTGGQLWTMNADGSNRKQLTKSEIDIEGFRFSPDRKRVVLIKSIPYYGTIKKNPSDLPKATGMVITDMNYRHWDHYVTTNAHPFVADVTAEGVGAGVDVLEGEPYESPLAPFGGIEQIDWSKDSKLVAYTCRKKEGTQYAISTDADIYIYNVETRQTKNLCKPADYVEPKIDTTKSMRNQAVNHQPGDMNVGYDVNPKFSPDGKYIAWQSMKNNGYESDRNRLCVYDLATGKKTYVTESFDSNVDDYTWSPNSKDLYFIGVWHATVNVYQTNLKGEVKQLTEGDHNYVSVSLLGDKKLLAIRQSISQANEIFAVTPAKKEKASVQTQLSFENKHIYDQLAMGDVKSRWVKTTDGKEMMEWVITPPHFDPNKKYPTLLFCEGGPQSPVSQFWSYRWNFQIMAANGYVIIAPNRRGLPGFGSAWNEEISTDWTGQCMKDYLSAIDDAATNLPFVDKDRLGAVGASFGGFSVYYLAGIHNKRFKCFISHDGAFNLESMYTDTEEAWFSNWEYDDAYWNKDKTEAAKRTYANSPHLKVDNWDTPILCIHGEKDYRINANQGMGAFNAARLRGIPAELLLYPDENHWVLKPQNGVLWQRTFFNWLNRWLKK
;
A
#
# COMPACT_ATOMS: atom_id res chain seq x y z
N MET A 1 4.61 -0.97 -3.21
CA MET A 1 3.54 -1.88 -2.76
C MET A 1 2.20 -1.29 -3.15
N ALA A 2 1.45 -1.96 -4.03
CA ALA A 2 0.07 -1.58 -4.31
C ALA A 2 -0.76 -1.97 -3.07
N MET A 3 -1.16 -0.97 -2.31
CA MET A 3 -1.87 -1.16 -1.03
C MET A 3 -3.35 -1.34 -1.28
N THR A 4 -3.83 -2.54 -1.09
CA THR A 4 -5.24 -2.80 -0.81
C THR A 4 -5.45 -2.55 0.68
N ALA A 5 -5.74 -1.30 1.05
CA ALA A 5 -6.03 -0.96 2.44
C ALA A 5 -7.40 -1.52 2.83
N ALA A 6 -7.41 -2.56 3.64
CA ALA A 6 -8.59 -2.96 4.40
C ALA A 6 -8.86 -1.89 5.46
N LEU A 7 -9.97 -1.17 5.34
CA LEU A 7 -10.40 -0.16 6.32
C LEU A 7 -10.92 -0.86 7.57
N MET A 8 -10.14 -0.87 8.64
CA MET A 8 -10.67 -1.12 9.98
C MET A 8 -11.12 0.21 10.59
N MET A 9 -12.41 0.35 10.90
CA MET A 9 -12.93 1.42 11.73
C MET A 9 -13.23 0.88 13.11
N SER A 10 -12.43 1.24 14.10
CA SER A 10 -12.81 1.19 15.50
C SER A 10 -13.29 2.57 15.92
N GLY A 11 -14.55 2.73 16.25
CA GLY A 11 -15.10 3.99 16.74
C GLY A 11 -16.37 3.78 17.54
N GLY A 12 -16.39 4.28 18.77
CA GLY A 12 -17.46 4.17 19.74
C GLY A 12 -18.77 4.85 19.36
N VAL A 13 -19.81 4.15 19.60
CA VAL A 13 -21.21 4.40 20.02
C VAL A 13 -21.84 5.74 19.66
N ALA A 14 -22.65 5.71 18.61
CA ALA A 14 -23.99 6.24 18.57
C ALA A 14 -24.80 5.30 17.66
N GLN A 15 -25.93 4.74 18.12
CA GLN A 15 -26.87 3.98 17.29
C GLN A 15 -27.47 4.93 16.23
N ALA A 16 -26.73 5.16 15.15
CA ALA A 16 -27.30 5.71 13.92
C ALA A 16 -28.01 4.56 13.22
N GLN A 17 -29.22 4.76 12.73
CA GLN A 17 -29.92 3.83 11.87
C GLN A 17 -28.99 3.36 10.75
N ASP A 18 -28.83 2.06 10.60
CA ASP A 18 -28.01 1.47 9.55
C ASP A 18 -28.58 1.87 8.18
N VAL A 19 -27.90 2.76 7.48
CA VAL A 19 -28.29 3.17 6.13
C VAL A 19 -27.67 2.22 5.14
N ASN A 20 -28.47 1.59 4.30
CA ASN A 20 -27.98 0.71 3.25
C ASN A 20 -27.35 1.55 2.11
N ILE A 21 -26.02 1.63 2.12
CA ILE A 21 -25.23 2.32 1.08
C ILE A 21 -24.91 1.29 -0.01
N GLY A 22 -25.46 1.50 -1.20
CA GLY A 22 -25.25 0.64 -2.36
C GLY A 22 -24.62 1.38 -3.54
N ARG A 23 -24.68 0.78 -4.72
CA ARG A 23 -24.18 1.36 -5.95
C ARG A 23 -24.83 2.70 -6.25
N ASN A 24 -24.01 3.71 -6.49
CA ASN A 24 -24.49 5.05 -6.81
C ASN A 24 -24.86 5.14 -8.31
N ASN A 25 -26.11 5.53 -8.59
CA ASN A 25 -26.56 5.82 -9.95
C ASN A 25 -26.60 7.34 -10.17
N ILE A 26 -25.41 7.94 -10.18
CA ILE A 26 -25.28 9.38 -10.39
C ILE A 26 -25.50 9.74 -11.86
N THR A 27 -26.25 10.83 -12.09
CA THR A 27 -26.34 11.50 -13.40
C THR A 27 -25.47 12.74 -13.35
N LEU A 28 -24.48 12.83 -14.23
CA LEU A 28 -23.54 13.93 -14.27
C LEU A 28 -24.16 15.13 -15.04
N THR A 29 -23.90 16.33 -14.59
CA THR A 29 -24.31 17.58 -15.27
C THR A 29 -23.32 18.04 -16.33
N SER A 30 -22.15 17.43 -16.37
CA SER A 30 -21.05 17.68 -17.30
C SER A 30 -20.32 16.38 -17.55
N ASP A 31 -19.63 16.27 -18.67
CA ASP A 31 -18.76 15.13 -18.99
C ASP A 31 -17.37 15.21 -18.34
N LEU A 32 -17.12 16.18 -17.47
CA LEU A 32 -15.90 16.32 -16.71
C LEU A 32 -16.00 15.64 -15.34
N MET A 33 -14.96 14.94 -14.94
CA MET A 33 -14.90 14.28 -13.63
C MET A 33 -14.92 15.30 -12.49
N THR A 34 -15.83 15.12 -11.54
CA THR A 34 -15.96 15.91 -10.31
C THR A 34 -15.61 15.09 -9.09
N PRO A 35 -15.36 15.70 -7.92
CA PRO A 35 -15.18 14.96 -6.66
C PRO A 35 -16.34 14.01 -6.36
N GLU A 36 -17.57 14.44 -6.63
CA GLU A 36 -18.78 13.65 -6.39
C GLU A 36 -18.84 12.44 -7.33
N ALA A 37 -18.47 12.61 -8.60
CA ALA A 37 -18.37 11.49 -9.57
C ALA A 37 -17.31 10.48 -9.15
N LEU A 38 -16.14 10.95 -8.70
CA LEU A 38 -15.05 10.10 -8.22
C LEU A 38 -15.47 9.29 -6.97
N TRP A 39 -16.15 9.93 -6.01
CA TRP A 39 -16.62 9.27 -4.80
C TRP A 39 -17.85 8.39 -4.99
N ALA A 40 -18.59 8.57 -6.09
CA ALA A 40 -19.72 7.72 -6.47
C ALA A 40 -19.27 6.35 -7.03
N MET A 41 -18.01 6.20 -7.44
CA MET A 41 -17.49 4.97 -8.00
C MET A 41 -17.42 3.84 -6.97
N GLY A 42 -17.88 2.65 -7.36
CA GLY A 42 -17.68 1.40 -6.62
C GLY A 42 -16.20 1.01 -6.67
N ARG A 43 -15.70 0.48 -5.56
CA ARG A 43 -14.28 0.12 -5.37
C ARG A 43 -14.15 -1.38 -5.17
N ILE A 44 -13.79 -2.08 -6.25
CA ILE A 44 -13.49 -3.52 -6.18
C ILE A 44 -12.21 -3.71 -5.35
N GLY A 45 -12.32 -4.49 -4.25
CA GLY A 45 -11.20 -4.72 -3.33
C GLY A 45 -10.54 -6.08 -3.52
N ALA A 46 -11.29 -7.17 -3.38
CA ALA A 46 -10.80 -8.54 -3.44
C ALA A 46 -11.70 -9.41 -4.32
N ALA A 47 -11.11 -10.42 -4.97
CA ALA A 47 -11.84 -11.40 -5.76
C ALA A 47 -11.23 -12.80 -5.58
N GLN A 48 -12.07 -13.83 -5.50
CA GLN A 48 -11.64 -15.22 -5.35
C GLN A 48 -12.50 -16.14 -6.22
N ALA A 49 -11.85 -17.05 -6.94
CA ALA A 49 -12.53 -18.08 -7.71
C ALA A 49 -13.00 -19.24 -6.80
N SER A 50 -14.15 -19.86 -7.15
CA SER A 50 -14.57 -21.12 -6.54
C SER A 50 -13.56 -22.24 -6.85
N PRO A 51 -13.48 -23.32 -6.02
CA PRO A 51 -12.54 -24.41 -6.23
C PRO A 51 -12.64 -25.05 -7.62
N ASP A 52 -13.84 -25.11 -8.21
CA ASP A 52 -14.05 -25.64 -9.56
C ASP A 52 -13.79 -24.62 -10.69
N GLY A 53 -13.43 -23.38 -10.32
CA GLY A 53 -13.13 -22.30 -11.26
C GLY A 53 -14.31 -21.78 -12.06
N LYS A 54 -15.57 -22.06 -11.62
CA LYS A 54 -16.78 -21.66 -12.38
C LYS A 54 -17.41 -20.37 -11.92
N ARG A 55 -17.15 -19.96 -10.68
CA ARG A 55 -17.69 -18.73 -10.07
C ARG A 55 -16.61 -17.89 -9.44
N ILE A 56 -16.89 -16.62 -9.30
CA ILE A 56 -16.01 -15.63 -8.66
C ILE A 56 -16.84 -14.90 -7.61
N VAL A 57 -16.42 -14.95 -6.34
CA VAL A 57 -16.90 -14.04 -5.30
C VAL A 57 -15.97 -12.82 -5.25
N TYR A 58 -16.54 -11.63 -5.06
CA TYR A 58 -15.75 -10.41 -4.96
C TYR A 58 -16.39 -9.37 -4.06
N GLN A 59 -15.57 -8.47 -3.56
CA GLN A 59 -15.96 -7.41 -2.64
C GLN A 59 -15.97 -6.06 -3.35
N VAL A 60 -17.00 -5.25 -3.07
CA VAL A 60 -17.10 -3.88 -3.55
C VAL A 60 -17.39 -2.94 -2.39
N GLY A 61 -16.62 -1.86 -2.29
CA GLY A 61 -16.89 -0.75 -1.37
C GLY A 61 -17.70 0.35 -2.05
N TYR A 62 -18.85 0.69 -1.49
CA TYR A 62 -19.64 1.86 -1.87
C TYR A 62 -19.57 2.94 -0.80
N TYR A 63 -19.66 4.19 -1.20
CA TYR A 63 -19.51 5.34 -0.30
C TYR A 63 -20.66 6.31 -0.46
N SER A 64 -21.09 6.90 0.66
CA SER A 64 -22.05 7.98 0.71
C SER A 64 -21.41 9.24 1.27
N ILE A 65 -21.30 10.29 0.46
CA ILE A 65 -20.83 11.60 0.91
C ILE A 65 -21.81 12.16 1.96
N LYS A 66 -23.12 11.98 1.76
CA LYS A 66 -24.15 12.46 2.69
C LYS A 66 -24.00 11.84 4.07
N GLU A 67 -23.85 10.52 4.13
CA GLU A 67 -23.72 9.77 5.39
C GLU A 67 -22.28 9.78 5.93
N ASN A 68 -21.32 10.27 5.14
CA ASN A 68 -19.89 10.25 5.44
C ASN A 68 -19.37 8.86 5.82
N LYS A 69 -19.87 7.82 5.14
CA LYS A 69 -19.61 6.41 5.45
C LYS A 69 -19.36 5.58 4.20
N GLY A 70 -18.64 4.47 4.37
CA GLY A 70 -18.52 3.39 3.40
C GLY A 70 -19.34 2.17 3.82
N HIS A 71 -19.67 1.31 2.85
CA HIS A 71 -20.33 0.03 3.03
C HIS A 71 -19.69 -1.00 2.11
N GLN A 72 -19.19 -2.10 2.69
CA GLN A 72 -18.60 -3.20 1.95
C GLN A 72 -19.66 -4.23 1.65
N VAL A 73 -19.77 -4.65 0.40
CA VAL A 73 -20.70 -5.67 -0.05
C VAL A 73 -20.00 -6.80 -0.76
N LEU A 74 -20.59 -7.99 -0.69
CA LEU A 74 -20.15 -9.17 -1.42
C LEU A 74 -21.04 -9.38 -2.64
N ARG A 75 -20.42 -9.73 -3.74
CA ARG A 75 -21.05 -10.07 -5.01
C ARG A 75 -20.51 -11.40 -5.52
N VAL A 76 -21.27 -12.07 -6.37
CA VAL A 76 -20.85 -13.29 -7.05
C VAL A 76 -21.23 -13.23 -8.51
N MET A 77 -20.34 -13.72 -9.37
CA MET A 77 -20.60 -13.87 -10.81
C MET A 77 -20.05 -15.20 -11.33
N ASP A 78 -20.46 -15.60 -12.51
CA ASP A 78 -19.84 -16.72 -13.22
C ASP A 78 -18.42 -16.36 -13.69
N ALA A 79 -17.58 -17.36 -13.94
CA ALA A 79 -16.17 -17.14 -14.36
C ALA A 79 -16.02 -16.48 -15.74
N ASP A 80 -17.11 -16.31 -16.48
CA ASP A 80 -17.15 -15.56 -17.75
C ASP A 80 -17.70 -14.12 -17.58
N GLY A 81 -17.91 -13.68 -16.33
CA GLY A 81 -18.44 -12.36 -15.99
C GLY A 81 -19.96 -12.22 -16.05
N LYS A 82 -20.69 -13.30 -16.40
CA LYS A 82 -22.16 -13.27 -16.45
C LYS A 82 -22.80 -13.56 -15.09
N ASN A 83 -24.11 -13.34 -15.01
CA ASN A 83 -24.96 -13.65 -13.85
C ASN A 83 -24.45 -12.97 -12.56
N ASP A 84 -23.88 -11.77 -12.69
CA ASP A 84 -23.41 -10.98 -11.55
C ASP A 84 -24.57 -10.56 -10.64
N ARG A 85 -24.45 -10.86 -9.33
CA ARG A 85 -25.47 -10.55 -8.35
C ARG A 85 -24.91 -10.17 -7.00
N LEU A 86 -25.66 -9.36 -6.27
CA LEU A 86 -25.38 -8.97 -4.90
C LEU A 86 -25.71 -10.10 -3.94
N LEU A 87 -24.80 -10.39 -3.00
CA LEU A 87 -25.00 -11.35 -1.89
C LEU A 87 -25.35 -10.65 -0.58
N THR A 88 -24.76 -9.50 -0.30
CA THR A 88 -25.02 -8.73 0.92
C THR A 88 -26.44 -8.15 0.91
N THR A 89 -27.22 -8.48 1.92
CA THR A 89 -28.61 -8.02 2.07
C THR A 89 -28.84 -7.10 3.27
N SER A 90 -27.81 -6.90 4.11
CA SER A 90 -27.87 -6.07 5.30
C SER A 90 -27.17 -4.73 5.09
N ALA A 91 -27.49 -3.75 5.95
CA ALA A 91 -26.76 -2.47 6.00
C ALA A 91 -25.40 -2.58 6.70
N LYS A 92 -25.07 -3.73 7.31
CA LYS A 92 -23.74 -4.02 7.87
C LYS A 92 -22.80 -4.46 6.77
N SER A 93 -21.57 -3.97 6.81
CA SER A 93 -20.53 -4.40 5.88
C SER A 93 -20.25 -5.90 6.00
N GLU A 94 -20.04 -6.53 4.86
CA GLU A 94 -19.58 -7.91 4.72
C GLU A 94 -18.29 -7.92 3.93
N SER A 95 -17.28 -8.62 4.43
CA SER A 95 -15.92 -8.62 3.87
C SER A 95 -15.26 -10.00 3.92
N ASP A 96 -14.08 -10.09 3.32
CA ASP A 96 -13.18 -11.24 3.41
C ASP A 96 -13.80 -12.57 3.02
N ALA A 97 -14.61 -12.55 1.95
CA ALA A 97 -15.28 -13.77 1.49
C ALA A 97 -14.27 -14.81 0.99
N ALA A 98 -14.43 -16.06 1.47
CA ALA A 98 -13.63 -17.20 1.05
C ALA A 98 -14.51 -18.40 0.72
N TRP A 99 -14.21 -19.10 -0.37
CA TRP A 99 -14.91 -20.35 -0.72
C TRP A 99 -14.49 -21.48 0.21
N LEU A 100 -15.45 -22.11 0.88
CA LEU A 100 -15.23 -23.37 1.59
C LEU A 100 -15.35 -24.57 0.63
N ASP A 101 -16.27 -24.51 -0.30
CA ASP A 101 -16.45 -25.43 -1.41
C ASP A 101 -17.11 -24.71 -2.58
N ASN A 102 -17.56 -25.47 -3.60
CA ASN A 102 -18.18 -24.85 -4.76
C ASN A 102 -19.51 -24.15 -4.46
N ASN A 103 -20.11 -24.35 -3.29
CA ASN A 103 -21.43 -23.79 -2.97
C ASN A 103 -21.49 -23.00 -1.66
N THR A 104 -20.46 -23.06 -0.84
CA THR A 104 -20.44 -22.44 0.50
C THR A 104 -19.34 -21.39 0.58
N LEU A 105 -19.70 -20.20 1.07
CA LEU A 105 -18.81 -19.09 1.36
C LEU A 105 -18.72 -18.88 2.87
N ALA A 106 -17.53 -18.56 3.35
CA ALA A 106 -17.31 -17.95 4.66
C ALA A 106 -17.01 -16.46 4.48
N PHE A 107 -17.37 -15.60 5.43
CA PHE A 107 -17.18 -14.16 5.37
C PHE A 107 -17.22 -13.51 6.76
N LEU A 108 -16.74 -12.29 6.88
CA LEU A 108 -16.81 -11.50 8.09
C LEU A 108 -17.94 -10.47 8.04
N THR A 109 -18.66 -10.33 9.16
CA THR A 109 -19.57 -9.22 9.39
C THR A 109 -19.74 -8.98 10.90
N GLY A 110 -19.70 -7.72 11.33
CA GLY A 110 -19.83 -7.33 12.74
C GLY A 110 -18.81 -8.00 13.66
N GLY A 111 -17.55 -8.15 13.21
CA GLY A 111 -16.47 -8.77 13.97
C GLY A 111 -16.64 -10.28 14.19
N GLN A 112 -17.52 -10.94 13.42
CA GLN A 112 -17.78 -12.37 13.55
C GLN A 112 -17.64 -13.11 12.22
N LEU A 113 -17.29 -14.39 12.30
CA LEU A 113 -17.21 -15.29 11.15
C LEU A 113 -18.58 -15.92 10.89
N TRP A 114 -19.00 -15.85 9.65
CA TRP A 114 -20.26 -16.37 9.13
C TRP A 114 -20.05 -17.27 7.92
N THR A 115 -21.07 -18.07 7.60
CA THR A 115 -21.18 -18.78 6.33
C THR A 115 -22.51 -18.49 5.65
N MET A 116 -22.53 -18.69 4.32
CA MET A 116 -23.73 -18.66 3.49
C MET A 116 -23.54 -19.54 2.25
N ASN A 117 -24.63 -19.92 1.62
CA ASN A 117 -24.57 -20.50 0.28
C ASN A 117 -24.14 -19.44 -0.75
N ALA A 118 -23.60 -19.88 -1.88
CA ALA A 118 -23.22 -19.01 -2.97
C ALA A 118 -24.39 -18.23 -3.61
N ASP A 119 -25.62 -18.56 -3.29
CA ASP A 119 -26.84 -17.82 -3.66
C ASP A 119 -27.27 -16.79 -2.60
N GLY A 120 -26.55 -16.68 -1.48
CA GLY A 120 -26.84 -15.81 -0.36
C GLY A 120 -27.77 -16.42 0.70
N SER A 121 -28.31 -17.62 0.47
CA SER A 121 -29.16 -18.33 1.43
C SER A 121 -28.39 -19.03 2.55
N ASN A 122 -29.08 -19.60 3.52
CA ASN A 122 -28.54 -20.42 4.62
C ASN A 122 -27.41 -19.70 5.42
N ARG A 123 -27.61 -18.44 5.75
CA ARG A 123 -26.68 -17.65 6.56
C ARG A 123 -26.60 -18.21 7.97
N LYS A 124 -25.37 -18.53 8.42
CA LYS A 124 -25.09 -19.06 9.76
C LYS A 124 -23.90 -18.36 10.38
N GLN A 125 -24.05 -17.83 11.59
CA GLN A 125 -22.96 -17.34 12.40
C GLN A 125 -22.18 -18.52 12.97
N LEU A 126 -20.85 -18.52 12.78
CA LEU A 126 -19.95 -19.56 13.27
C LEU A 126 -19.26 -19.20 14.58
N THR A 127 -19.02 -17.92 14.83
CA THR A 127 -18.35 -17.45 16.04
C THR A 127 -19.24 -16.57 16.91
N LYS A 128 -18.96 -16.59 18.22
CA LYS A 128 -19.51 -15.64 19.23
C LYS A 128 -18.34 -15.14 20.07
N SER A 129 -17.40 -14.50 19.39
CA SER A 129 -16.17 -14.00 20.02
C SER A 129 -16.42 -12.67 20.72
N GLU A 130 -15.84 -12.48 21.91
CA GLU A 130 -15.84 -11.19 22.62
C GLU A 130 -14.86 -10.20 21.98
N ILE A 131 -13.83 -10.71 21.31
CA ILE A 131 -12.86 -9.95 20.54
C ILE A 131 -13.21 -10.10 19.06
N ASP A 132 -13.24 -9.00 18.31
CA ASP A 132 -13.54 -9.01 16.89
C ASP A 132 -12.56 -9.91 16.12
N ILE A 133 -13.11 -10.66 15.16
CA ILE A 133 -12.33 -11.43 14.19
C ILE A 133 -11.94 -10.49 13.05
N GLU A 134 -10.64 -10.32 12.85
CA GLU A 134 -10.06 -9.39 11.86
C GLU A 134 -9.64 -10.09 10.56
N GLY A 135 -9.56 -11.41 10.58
CA GLY A 135 -9.24 -12.25 9.43
C GLY A 135 -9.42 -13.71 9.76
N PHE A 136 -9.55 -14.55 8.73
CA PHE A 136 -9.68 -15.99 8.92
C PHE A 136 -9.12 -16.78 7.74
N ARG A 137 -8.66 -18.01 8.01
CA ARG A 137 -8.29 -18.98 6.98
C ARG A 137 -8.58 -20.41 7.41
N PHE A 138 -9.48 -21.09 6.71
CA PHE A 138 -9.79 -22.49 6.95
C PHE A 138 -8.66 -23.41 6.52
N SER A 139 -8.45 -24.48 7.27
CA SER A 139 -7.57 -25.59 6.85
C SER A 139 -8.15 -26.28 5.61
N PRO A 140 -7.30 -26.90 4.77
CA PRO A 140 -7.77 -27.61 3.56
C PRO A 140 -8.80 -28.71 3.86
N ASP A 141 -8.71 -29.40 5.00
CA ASP A 141 -9.69 -30.40 5.44
C ASP A 141 -10.95 -29.80 6.11
N ARG A 142 -10.97 -28.46 6.32
CA ARG A 142 -12.05 -27.67 6.95
C ARG A 142 -12.39 -28.04 8.40
N LYS A 143 -11.55 -28.80 9.05
CA LYS A 143 -11.75 -29.17 10.46
C LYS A 143 -11.24 -28.10 11.42
N ARG A 144 -10.41 -27.18 10.92
CA ARG A 144 -9.85 -26.07 11.68
C ARG A 144 -9.90 -24.76 10.89
N VAL A 145 -9.78 -23.67 11.62
CA VAL A 145 -9.68 -22.33 11.05
C VAL A 145 -8.68 -21.52 11.87
N VAL A 146 -7.80 -20.75 11.20
CA VAL A 146 -7.05 -19.67 11.85
C VAL A 146 -7.96 -18.45 11.92
N LEU A 147 -8.05 -17.84 13.09
CA LEU A 147 -8.72 -16.57 13.34
C LEU A 147 -7.69 -15.54 13.79
N ILE A 148 -7.72 -14.37 13.21
CA ILE A 148 -6.90 -13.24 13.67
C ILE A 148 -7.72 -12.43 14.67
N LYS A 149 -7.13 -12.19 15.85
CA LYS A 149 -7.74 -11.39 16.93
C LYS A 149 -6.69 -10.49 17.56
N SER A 150 -7.01 -9.23 17.81
CA SER A 150 -6.14 -8.30 18.51
C SER A 150 -6.31 -8.44 20.02
N ILE A 151 -5.25 -8.86 20.72
CA ILE A 151 -5.24 -9.04 22.16
C ILE A 151 -4.53 -7.87 22.86
N PRO A 152 -4.87 -7.57 24.13
CA PRO A 152 -4.22 -6.48 24.88
C PRO A 152 -2.71 -6.65 24.99
N TYR A 153 -1.99 -5.56 24.73
CA TYR A 153 -0.52 -5.47 24.83
C TYR A 153 -0.11 -4.31 25.73
N TYR A 154 0.79 -4.56 26.67
CA TYR A 154 1.27 -3.58 27.66
C TYR A 154 2.80 -3.48 27.71
N GLY A 155 3.50 -3.87 26.66
CA GLY A 155 4.96 -3.83 26.59
C GLY A 155 5.52 -2.42 26.65
N THR A 156 5.01 -1.54 25.78
CA THR A 156 5.50 -0.16 25.61
C THR A 156 4.65 0.89 26.31
N ILE A 157 3.33 0.68 26.39
CA ILE A 157 2.40 1.54 27.13
C ILE A 157 1.95 0.77 28.38
N LYS A 158 2.24 1.31 29.55
CA LYS A 158 1.88 0.65 30.82
C LYS A 158 0.40 0.77 31.11
N LYS A 159 -0.17 -0.29 31.67
CA LYS A 159 -1.55 -0.27 32.19
C LYS A 159 -1.66 0.73 33.33
N ASN A 160 -2.69 1.58 33.29
CA ASN A 160 -2.96 2.52 34.38
C ASN A 160 -3.33 1.77 35.66
N PRO A 161 -3.01 2.33 36.88
CA PRO A 161 -3.43 1.77 38.14
C PRO A 161 -4.95 1.56 38.23
N SER A 162 -5.38 0.46 38.81
CA SER A 162 -6.80 0.09 38.89
C SER A 162 -7.66 1.03 39.74
N ASP A 163 -7.03 1.78 40.63
CA ASP A 163 -7.67 2.82 41.47
C ASP A 163 -7.87 4.16 40.72
N LEU A 164 -7.33 4.30 39.49
CA LEU A 164 -7.47 5.48 38.64
C LEU A 164 -8.20 5.16 37.31
N PRO A 165 -9.42 4.59 37.35
CA PRO A 165 -10.08 4.08 36.13
C PRO A 165 -10.46 5.16 35.10
N LYS A 166 -10.41 6.43 35.48
CA LYS A 166 -10.71 7.58 34.60
C LYS A 166 -9.45 8.31 34.11
N ALA A 167 -8.25 7.84 34.48
CA ALA A 167 -7.02 8.43 34.01
C ALA A 167 -6.86 8.17 32.49
N THR A 168 -6.55 9.24 31.75
CA THR A 168 -6.32 9.19 30.29
C THR A 168 -4.84 9.32 29.92
N GLY A 169 -3.98 9.59 30.90
CA GLY A 169 -2.53 9.66 30.71
C GLY A 169 -1.96 8.30 30.39
N MET A 170 -0.95 8.27 29.52
CA MET A 170 -0.22 7.06 29.13
C MET A 170 1.21 7.14 29.64
N VAL A 171 1.66 6.12 30.36
CA VAL A 171 3.06 5.98 30.75
C VAL A 171 3.75 5.14 29.69
N ILE A 172 4.53 5.78 28.84
CA ILE A 172 5.26 5.19 27.73
C ILE A 172 6.69 4.93 28.18
N THR A 173 7.19 3.70 28.00
CA THR A 173 8.49 3.27 28.52
C THR A 173 9.48 2.84 27.44
N ASP A 174 9.02 2.68 26.18
CA ASP A 174 9.87 2.33 25.05
C ASP A 174 9.25 2.83 23.73
N MET A 175 9.98 2.70 22.61
CA MET A 175 9.51 2.99 21.26
C MET A 175 8.44 1.98 20.81
N ASN A 176 7.91 2.15 19.60
CA ASN A 176 6.78 1.37 19.07
C ASN A 176 5.51 1.51 19.95
N TYR A 177 5.30 2.67 20.55
CA TYR A 177 4.10 2.98 21.33
C TYR A 177 2.95 3.50 20.47
N ARG A 178 3.22 3.88 19.25
CA ARG A 178 2.25 4.27 18.22
C ARG A 178 2.69 3.73 16.86
N HIS A 179 1.74 3.39 16.03
CA HIS A 179 1.97 2.83 14.72
C HIS A 179 0.90 3.34 13.75
N TRP A 180 1.29 3.87 12.62
CA TRP A 180 0.44 4.44 11.59
C TRP A 180 -0.47 5.59 12.09
N ASP A 181 -1.61 5.30 12.74
CA ASP A 181 -2.62 6.29 13.18
C ASP A 181 -3.15 6.02 14.59
N HIS A 182 -2.58 5.07 15.32
CA HIS A 182 -3.06 4.66 16.63
C HIS A 182 -1.92 4.37 17.61
N TYR A 183 -2.26 4.37 18.90
CA TYR A 183 -1.36 3.90 19.95
C TYR A 183 -1.40 2.38 20.05
N VAL A 184 -0.23 1.74 20.19
CA VAL A 184 -0.10 0.28 20.24
C VAL A 184 -0.51 -0.21 21.62
N THR A 185 -1.78 -0.59 21.76
CA THR A 185 -2.38 -1.14 22.98
C THR A 185 -2.85 -2.58 22.82
N THR A 186 -2.78 -3.10 21.60
CA THR A 186 -3.11 -4.48 21.22
C THR A 186 -2.11 -4.98 20.19
N ASN A 187 -1.91 -6.30 20.14
CA ASN A 187 -1.19 -7.00 19.08
C ASN A 187 -2.09 -8.04 18.44
N ALA A 188 -2.06 -8.15 17.12
CA ALA A 188 -2.77 -9.19 16.38
C ALA A 188 -2.11 -10.55 16.60
N HIS A 189 -2.89 -11.56 16.95
CA HIS A 189 -2.45 -12.94 17.11
C HIS A 189 -3.29 -13.90 16.25
N PRO A 190 -2.67 -14.93 15.65
CA PRO A 190 -3.39 -16.02 15.00
C PRO A 190 -3.82 -17.07 16.03
N PHE A 191 -5.11 -17.44 16.00
CA PHE A 191 -5.70 -18.48 16.85
C PHE A 191 -6.15 -19.66 15.98
N VAL A 192 -5.70 -20.87 16.29
CA VAL A 192 -6.15 -22.10 15.64
C VAL A 192 -7.35 -22.65 16.39
N ALA A 193 -8.52 -22.64 15.78
CA ALA A 193 -9.78 -23.09 16.35
C ALA A 193 -10.35 -24.31 15.60
N ASP A 194 -10.95 -25.24 16.34
CA ASP A 194 -11.69 -26.36 15.75
C ASP A 194 -13.04 -25.90 15.19
N VAL A 195 -13.43 -26.49 14.07
CA VAL A 195 -14.71 -26.27 13.40
C VAL A 195 -15.61 -27.47 13.71
N THR A 196 -16.74 -27.21 14.33
CA THR A 196 -17.72 -28.25 14.71
C THR A 196 -19.09 -27.96 14.10
N ALA A 197 -20.05 -28.85 14.29
CA ALA A 197 -21.41 -28.62 13.84
C ALA A 197 -22.07 -27.43 14.56
N GLU A 198 -21.70 -27.18 15.81
CA GLU A 198 -22.19 -26.07 16.64
C GLU A 198 -21.60 -24.71 16.21
N GLY A 199 -20.39 -24.70 15.64
CA GLY A 199 -19.68 -23.50 15.22
C GLY A 199 -18.18 -23.61 15.42
N VAL A 200 -17.54 -22.46 15.67
CA VAL A 200 -16.08 -22.33 15.84
C VAL A 200 -15.79 -21.86 17.26
N GLY A 201 -14.91 -22.56 17.94
CA GLY A 201 -14.47 -22.26 19.32
C GLY A 201 -13.53 -21.04 19.41
N ALA A 202 -13.08 -20.75 20.63
CA ALA A 202 -12.17 -19.63 20.91
C ALA A 202 -10.79 -19.79 20.23
N GLY A 203 -10.34 -21.03 20.04
CA GLY A 203 -9.05 -21.36 19.47
C GLY A 203 -7.89 -21.33 20.44
N VAL A 204 -6.75 -21.86 20.00
CA VAL A 204 -5.46 -21.86 20.69
C VAL A 204 -4.63 -20.74 20.07
N ASP A 205 -4.12 -19.86 20.91
CA ASP A 205 -3.22 -18.78 20.50
C ASP A 205 -1.88 -19.35 20.02
N VAL A 206 -1.49 -19.08 18.79
CA VAL A 206 -0.22 -19.54 18.20
C VAL A 206 0.99 -18.82 18.83
N LEU A 207 0.78 -17.60 19.33
CA LEU A 207 1.78 -16.77 19.99
C LEU A 207 1.54 -16.68 21.52
N GLU A 208 0.90 -17.70 22.11
CA GLU A 208 0.57 -17.69 23.55
C GLU A 208 1.79 -17.34 24.42
N GLY A 209 1.67 -16.25 25.20
CA GLY A 209 2.74 -15.75 26.07
C GLY A 209 3.83 -14.97 25.35
N GLU A 210 3.77 -14.79 24.04
CA GLU A 210 4.71 -13.97 23.28
C GLU A 210 4.13 -12.56 23.07
N PRO A 211 4.97 -11.49 23.17
CA PRO A 211 4.51 -10.11 23.04
C PRO A 211 4.52 -9.60 21.59
N TYR A 212 4.62 -10.50 20.63
CA TYR A 212 4.81 -10.16 19.21
C TYR A 212 3.48 -10.12 18.48
N GLU A 213 3.48 -9.60 17.23
CA GLU A 213 2.30 -9.54 16.39
C GLU A 213 2.43 -10.41 15.14
N SER A 214 1.33 -10.99 14.71
CA SER A 214 1.12 -11.65 13.43
C SER A 214 -0.38 -11.62 13.09
N PRO A 215 -0.78 -11.10 11.91
CA PRO A 215 0.01 -10.42 10.87
C PRO A 215 0.70 -9.13 11.31
N LEU A 216 1.66 -8.66 10.50
CA LEU A 216 2.39 -7.43 10.79
C LEU A 216 1.54 -6.18 10.51
N ALA A 217 1.36 -5.32 11.50
CA ALA A 217 0.78 -4.00 11.26
C ALA A 217 1.77 -3.11 10.44
N PRO A 218 1.27 -2.06 9.75
CA PRO A 218 -0.14 -1.67 9.63
C PRO A 218 -0.86 -2.33 8.44
N PHE A 219 -0.16 -3.02 7.55
CA PHE A 219 -0.68 -3.43 6.25
C PHE A 219 -0.79 -4.94 6.06
N GLY A 220 -0.26 -5.73 6.98
CA GLY A 220 -0.37 -7.19 6.93
C GLY A 220 -1.77 -7.65 7.35
N GLY A 221 -2.25 -8.71 6.69
CA GLY A 221 -3.52 -9.34 6.94
C GLY A 221 -3.44 -10.85 6.79
N ILE A 222 -4.56 -11.47 6.46
CA ILE A 222 -4.67 -12.94 6.35
C ILE A 222 -3.77 -13.54 5.24
N GLU A 223 -3.29 -12.73 4.30
CA GLU A 223 -2.30 -13.14 3.29
C GLU A 223 -0.95 -13.54 3.90
N GLN A 224 -0.66 -13.09 5.12
CA GLN A 224 0.53 -13.46 5.87
C GLN A 224 0.42 -14.80 6.62
N ILE A 225 -0.68 -15.53 6.43
CA ILE A 225 -0.96 -16.82 7.06
C ILE A 225 -1.35 -17.84 5.99
N ASP A 226 -0.81 -19.05 6.06
CA ASP A 226 -1.22 -20.14 5.16
C ASP A 226 -1.18 -21.51 5.84
N TRP A 227 -1.96 -22.46 5.30
CA TRP A 227 -2.03 -23.84 5.76
C TRP A 227 -1.28 -24.78 4.85
N SER A 228 -0.57 -25.75 5.44
CA SER A 228 -0.07 -26.88 4.68
C SER A 228 -1.21 -27.74 4.13
N LYS A 229 -0.94 -28.41 3.01
CA LYS A 229 -1.94 -29.26 2.32
C LYS A 229 -2.57 -30.34 3.21
N ASP A 230 -1.80 -30.89 4.14
CA ASP A 230 -2.24 -31.93 5.08
C ASP A 230 -2.94 -31.37 6.33
N SER A 231 -3.16 -30.04 6.39
CA SER A 231 -3.81 -29.35 7.51
C SER A 231 -3.10 -29.46 8.86
N LYS A 232 -1.78 -29.75 8.88
CA LYS A 232 -1.00 -29.93 10.11
C LYS A 232 -0.14 -28.73 10.47
N LEU A 233 0.25 -27.93 9.50
CA LEU A 233 1.12 -26.79 9.69
C LEU A 233 0.42 -25.49 9.32
N VAL A 234 0.64 -24.44 10.12
CA VAL A 234 0.29 -23.05 9.83
C VAL A 234 1.59 -22.30 9.62
N ALA A 235 1.76 -21.73 8.43
CA ALA A 235 2.82 -20.76 8.17
C ALA A 235 2.31 -19.36 8.49
N TYR A 236 3.16 -18.55 9.12
CA TYR A 236 2.82 -17.18 9.45
C TYR A 236 4.05 -16.26 9.41
N THR A 237 3.82 -14.98 9.11
CA THR A 237 4.84 -13.94 9.19
C THR A 237 4.86 -13.34 10.59
N CYS A 238 6.06 -13.16 11.17
CA CYS A 238 6.19 -12.49 12.46
C CYS A 238 7.54 -11.77 12.57
N ARG A 239 7.53 -10.57 13.18
CA ARG A 239 8.75 -9.85 13.60
C ARG A 239 8.89 -10.00 15.11
N LYS A 240 9.71 -10.98 15.56
CA LYS A 240 9.89 -11.26 16.98
C LYS A 240 10.83 -10.25 17.66
N LYS A 241 10.38 -9.00 17.71
CA LYS A 241 11.08 -7.86 18.34
C LYS A 241 10.08 -6.98 19.07
N GLU A 242 10.56 -6.20 20.04
CA GLU A 242 9.76 -5.26 20.83
C GLU A 242 10.43 -3.88 20.93
N GLY A 243 9.63 -2.86 21.26
CA GLY A 243 10.10 -1.53 21.62
C GLY A 243 11.04 -0.92 20.58
N THR A 244 12.18 -0.42 21.05
CA THR A 244 13.20 0.19 20.19
C THR A 244 13.71 -0.76 19.12
N GLN A 245 13.86 -2.06 19.42
CA GLN A 245 14.35 -3.03 18.41
C GLN A 245 13.34 -3.25 17.30
N TYR A 246 12.05 -3.26 17.62
CA TYR A 246 10.99 -3.30 16.61
C TYR A 246 11.01 -2.03 15.74
N ALA A 247 11.09 -0.86 16.37
CA ALA A 247 11.04 0.44 15.68
C ALA A 247 12.20 0.69 14.69
N ILE A 248 13.34 0.02 14.88
CA ILE A 248 14.54 0.20 14.01
C ILE A 248 14.80 -0.96 13.05
N SER A 249 13.91 -1.96 12.99
CA SER A 249 14.13 -3.19 12.23
C SER A 249 12.98 -3.51 11.29
N THR A 250 13.30 -4.00 10.09
CA THR A 250 12.35 -4.60 9.14
C THR A 250 12.46 -6.13 9.11
N ASP A 251 13.27 -6.72 9.98
CA ASP A 251 13.56 -8.15 10.03
C ASP A 251 12.35 -8.95 10.52
N ALA A 252 11.56 -9.44 9.58
CA ALA A 252 10.43 -10.33 9.79
C ALA A 252 10.72 -11.69 9.13
N ASP A 253 10.35 -12.76 9.82
CA ASP A 253 10.63 -14.13 9.39
C ASP A 253 9.33 -14.91 9.13
N ILE A 254 9.47 -16.01 8.37
CA ILE A 254 8.42 -17.01 8.19
C ILE A 254 8.59 -18.12 9.23
N TYR A 255 7.55 -18.33 10.00
CA TYR A 255 7.43 -19.40 10.98
C TYR A 255 6.43 -20.45 10.52
N ILE A 256 6.67 -21.70 10.87
CA ILE A 256 5.68 -22.78 10.76
C ILE A 256 5.33 -23.30 12.17
N TYR A 257 4.04 -23.34 12.46
CA TYR A 257 3.47 -23.87 13.70
C TYR A 257 2.79 -25.20 13.41
N ASN A 258 3.18 -26.26 14.16
CA ASN A 258 2.53 -27.56 14.08
C ASN A 258 1.34 -27.59 15.04
N VAL A 259 0.13 -27.74 14.51
CA VAL A 259 -1.11 -27.67 15.29
C VAL A 259 -1.32 -28.86 16.25
N GLU A 260 -0.63 -29.98 16.03
CA GLU A 260 -0.69 -31.17 16.88
C GLU A 260 0.31 -31.12 18.04
N THR A 261 1.57 -30.73 17.74
CA THR A 261 2.65 -30.67 18.73
C THR A 261 2.81 -29.32 19.40
N ARG A 262 2.18 -28.27 18.84
CA ARG A 262 2.31 -26.86 19.28
C ARG A 262 3.74 -26.32 19.18
N GLN A 263 4.59 -26.93 18.36
CA GLN A 263 5.94 -26.47 18.14
C GLN A 263 6.03 -25.51 16.97
N THR A 264 6.87 -24.50 17.13
CA THR A 264 7.15 -23.49 16.11
C THR A 264 8.58 -23.62 15.61
N LYS A 265 8.78 -23.46 14.29
CA LYS A 265 10.11 -23.43 13.63
C LYS A 265 10.22 -22.18 12.77
N ASN A 266 11.35 -21.46 12.87
CA ASN A 266 11.75 -20.41 11.95
C ASN A 266 12.33 -21.04 10.67
N LEU A 267 11.87 -20.60 9.48
CA LEU A 267 12.39 -21.09 8.19
C LEU A 267 13.47 -20.18 7.61
N CYS A 268 13.57 -18.95 8.07
CA CYS A 268 14.48 -17.95 7.52
C CYS A 268 15.88 -18.02 8.12
N LYS A 269 15.98 -18.44 9.38
CA LYS A 269 17.23 -18.45 10.16
C LYS A 269 17.53 -19.83 10.76
N PRO A 270 18.81 -20.19 10.93
CA PRO A 270 19.22 -21.38 11.68
C PRO A 270 18.73 -21.33 13.13
N ALA A 271 18.53 -22.48 13.76
CA ALA A 271 18.04 -22.56 15.13
C ALA A 271 19.02 -21.97 16.18
N ASP A 272 20.31 -21.93 15.85
CA ASP A 272 21.40 -21.39 16.66
C ASP A 272 21.78 -19.95 16.27
N TYR A 273 20.98 -19.30 15.41
CA TYR A 273 21.24 -17.90 15.01
C TYR A 273 21.16 -16.96 16.21
N VAL A 274 22.22 -16.17 16.37
CA VAL A 274 22.26 -15.07 17.33
C VAL A 274 22.38 -13.77 16.54
N GLU A 275 21.39 -12.92 16.67
CA GLU A 275 21.40 -11.62 16.01
C GLU A 275 22.57 -10.76 16.53
N PRO A 276 23.38 -10.18 15.63
CA PRO A 276 24.43 -9.26 16.01
C PRO A 276 23.88 -8.04 16.75
N LYS A 277 24.57 -7.61 17.80
CA LYS A 277 24.19 -6.39 18.52
C LYS A 277 24.34 -5.17 17.60
N ILE A 278 23.41 -4.24 17.73
CA ILE A 278 23.48 -2.95 17.04
C ILE A 278 24.69 -2.16 17.57
N ASP A 279 25.56 -1.74 16.66
CA ASP A 279 26.69 -0.86 16.92
C ASP A 279 26.26 0.60 16.72
N THR A 280 26.04 1.32 17.82
CA THR A 280 25.59 2.71 17.81
C THR A 280 26.61 3.69 17.21
N THR A 281 27.82 3.22 16.85
CA THR A 281 28.85 4.02 16.17
C THR A 281 28.75 3.93 14.64
N LYS A 282 27.87 3.08 14.12
CA LYS A 282 27.68 2.86 12.68
C LYS A 282 26.25 3.17 12.25
N SER A 283 26.08 3.58 10.99
CA SER A 283 24.77 3.71 10.39
C SER A 283 24.06 2.35 10.25
N MET A 284 22.74 2.34 10.10
CA MET A 284 21.97 1.09 9.92
C MET A 284 22.43 0.31 8.69
N ARG A 285 22.82 0.98 7.62
CA ARG A 285 23.37 0.33 6.41
C ARG A 285 24.64 -0.46 6.69
N ASN A 286 25.45 -0.02 7.64
CA ASN A 286 26.76 -0.59 8.00
C ASN A 286 26.71 -1.48 9.25
N GLN A 287 25.51 -1.87 9.72
CA GLN A 287 25.37 -2.81 10.83
C GLN A 287 25.82 -4.21 10.42
N ALA A 288 26.41 -4.95 11.38
CA ALA A 288 26.87 -6.32 11.15
C ALA A 288 25.73 -7.27 10.72
N VAL A 289 24.50 -6.99 11.13
CA VAL A 289 23.32 -7.77 10.70
C VAL A 289 23.12 -7.77 9.19
N ASN A 290 23.46 -6.67 8.49
CA ASN A 290 23.36 -6.57 7.03
C ASN A 290 24.55 -7.17 6.26
N HIS A 291 25.54 -7.71 6.97
CA HIS A 291 26.76 -8.29 6.39
C HIS A 291 26.95 -9.75 6.81
N GLN A 292 25.85 -10.48 7.00
CA GLN A 292 25.87 -11.90 7.36
C GLN A 292 26.35 -12.76 6.19
N PRO A 293 27.12 -13.85 6.45
CA PRO A 293 27.54 -14.78 5.40
C PRO A 293 26.36 -15.63 4.91
N GLY A 294 26.46 -16.09 3.66
CA GLY A 294 25.48 -17.00 3.06
C GLY A 294 24.25 -16.28 2.49
N ASP A 295 23.13 -16.99 2.45
CA ASP A 295 21.84 -16.51 1.91
C ASP A 295 20.85 -16.05 2.98
N MET A 296 21.37 -15.62 4.13
CA MET A 296 20.57 -15.11 5.21
C MET A 296 20.07 -13.71 4.86
N ASN A 297 18.77 -13.59 4.60
CA ASN A 297 18.10 -12.31 4.49
C ASN A 297 17.58 -11.88 5.87
N VAL A 298 17.73 -10.61 6.15
CA VAL A 298 17.40 -10.01 7.44
C VAL A 298 16.47 -8.79 7.28
N GLY A 299 15.86 -8.67 6.09
CA GLY A 299 14.77 -7.74 5.81
C GLY A 299 13.40 -8.39 5.99
N TYR A 300 12.41 -7.91 5.27
CA TYR A 300 11.07 -8.51 5.29
C TYR A 300 11.06 -9.87 4.59
N ASP A 301 10.62 -10.91 5.30
CA ASP A 301 10.14 -12.18 4.77
C ASP A 301 8.64 -12.28 5.08
N VAL A 302 7.77 -12.21 4.06
CA VAL A 302 6.31 -12.04 4.23
C VAL A 302 5.50 -12.87 3.25
N ASN A 303 4.20 -13.05 3.55
CA ASN A 303 3.21 -13.64 2.66
C ASN A 303 3.54 -15.09 2.24
N PRO A 304 3.70 -16.02 3.20
CA PRO A 304 4.01 -17.41 2.90
C PRO A 304 2.85 -18.11 2.19
N LYS A 305 3.16 -18.95 1.18
CA LYS A 305 2.18 -19.80 0.49
C LYS A 305 2.77 -21.19 0.24
N PHE A 306 2.14 -22.23 0.79
CA PHE A 306 2.52 -23.62 0.50
C PHE A 306 2.23 -23.98 -0.96
N SER A 307 3.08 -24.80 -1.55
CA SER A 307 2.82 -25.35 -2.87
C SER A 307 1.66 -26.36 -2.83
N PRO A 308 0.86 -26.49 -3.92
CA PRO A 308 -0.26 -27.44 -3.97
C PRO A 308 0.11 -28.91 -3.74
N ASP A 309 1.34 -29.30 -4.06
CA ASP A 309 1.85 -30.67 -3.80
C ASP A 309 2.36 -30.87 -2.36
N GLY A 310 2.50 -29.77 -1.58
CA GLY A 310 2.97 -29.78 -0.19
C GLY A 310 4.47 -29.96 -0.01
N LYS A 311 5.29 -29.83 -1.07
CA LYS A 311 6.75 -30.00 -0.99
C LYS A 311 7.50 -28.72 -0.69
N TYR A 312 6.95 -27.59 -1.07
CA TYR A 312 7.58 -26.29 -0.98
C TYR A 312 6.70 -25.29 -0.22
N ILE A 313 7.34 -24.27 0.30
CA ILE A 313 6.69 -23.03 0.71
C ILE A 313 7.44 -21.88 0.05
N ALA A 314 6.71 -20.90 -0.49
CA ALA A 314 7.28 -19.68 -1.05
C ALA A 314 6.91 -18.48 -0.21
N TRP A 315 7.69 -17.42 -0.28
CA TRP A 315 7.40 -16.12 0.33
C TRP A 315 8.11 -14.98 -0.39
N GLN A 316 7.68 -13.77 -0.15
CA GLN A 316 8.35 -12.56 -0.61
C GLN A 316 9.46 -12.20 0.36
N SER A 317 10.65 -11.88 -0.15
CA SER A 317 11.87 -11.75 0.64
C SER A 317 12.70 -10.53 0.24
N MET A 318 13.00 -9.67 1.23
CA MET A 318 13.95 -8.57 1.13
C MET A 318 15.25 -8.92 1.86
N LYS A 319 16.38 -8.35 1.39
CA LYS A 319 17.69 -8.75 1.88
C LYS A 319 18.11 -8.00 3.15
N ASN A 320 17.89 -6.69 3.20
CA ASN A 320 18.53 -5.82 4.18
C ASN A 320 17.60 -5.43 5.32
N ASN A 321 18.09 -5.51 6.56
CA ASN A 321 17.37 -5.01 7.73
C ASN A 321 17.38 -3.48 7.76
N GLY A 322 16.21 -2.88 8.00
CA GLY A 322 16.00 -1.44 8.05
C GLY A 322 15.77 -0.79 6.68
N TYR A 323 15.88 -1.53 5.58
CA TYR A 323 15.62 -1.02 4.23
C TYR A 323 14.24 -1.47 3.74
N GLU A 324 13.22 -0.71 4.03
CA GLU A 324 11.82 -1.00 3.67
C GLU A 324 11.60 -1.08 2.14
N SER A 325 12.42 -0.39 1.37
CA SER A 325 12.30 -0.31 -0.09
C SER A 325 13.30 -1.20 -0.83
N ASP A 326 13.89 -2.18 -0.15
CA ASP A 326 14.74 -3.19 -0.78
C ASP A 326 13.95 -3.99 -1.83
N ARG A 327 14.69 -4.61 -2.74
CA ARG A 327 14.07 -5.42 -3.79
C ARG A 327 13.34 -6.64 -3.20
N ASN A 328 12.04 -6.73 -3.46
CA ASN A 328 11.19 -7.80 -2.99
C ASN A 328 11.21 -8.96 -4.00
N ARG A 329 11.81 -10.11 -3.61
CA ARG A 329 12.02 -11.29 -4.46
C ARG A 329 11.14 -12.44 -3.98
N LEU A 330 10.91 -13.45 -4.81
CA LEU A 330 10.32 -14.72 -4.38
C LEU A 330 11.41 -15.69 -3.92
N CYS A 331 11.33 -16.13 -2.68
CA CYS A 331 12.07 -17.25 -2.12
C CYS A 331 11.19 -18.51 -2.14
N VAL A 332 11.74 -19.63 -2.60
CA VAL A 332 11.13 -20.96 -2.51
C VAL A 332 11.97 -21.82 -1.58
N TYR A 333 11.34 -22.36 -0.55
CA TYR A 333 11.96 -23.23 0.45
C TYR A 333 11.48 -24.67 0.24
N ASP A 334 12.42 -25.60 0.09
CA ASP A 334 12.15 -27.03 0.02
C ASP A 334 12.00 -27.59 1.43
N LEU A 335 10.80 -28.08 1.77
CA LEU A 335 10.47 -28.53 3.14
C LEU A 335 11.24 -29.78 3.57
N ALA A 336 11.71 -30.61 2.61
CA ALA A 336 12.47 -31.83 2.90
C ALA A 336 13.95 -31.53 3.14
N THR A 337 14.54 -30.62 2.38
CA THR A 337 16.00 -30.36 2.41
C THR A 337 16.38 -29.09 3.17
N GLY A 338 15.43 -28.17 3.37
CA GLY A 338 15.69 -26.84 3.95
C GLY A 338 16.38 -25.88 2.98
N LYS A 339 16.49 -26.22 1.70
CA LYS A 339 17.13 -25.37 0.70
C LYS A 339 16.24 -24.21 0.28
N LYS A 340 16.78 -22.99 0.31
CA LYS A 340 16.19 -21.78 -0.26
C LYS A 340 16.65 -21.57 -1.70
N THR A 341 15.76 -21.07 -2.56
CA THR A 341 16.06 -20.67 -3.94
C THR A 341 15.28 -19.40 -4.28
N TYR A 342 15.99 -18.35 -4.71
CA TYR A 342 15.38 -17.07 -5.10
C TYR A 342 15.03 -17.14 -6.59
N VAL A 343 13.75 -17.41 -6.89
CA VAL A 343 13.29 -17.72 -8.25
C VAL A 343 12.96 -16.52 -9.12
N THR A 344 13.14 -15.30 -8.59
CA THR A 344 12.96 -14.04 -9.34
C THR A 344 14.21 -13.18 -9.34
N GLU A 345 15.40 -13.76 -9.13
CA GLU A 345 16.66 -13.00 -9.07
C GLU A 345 16.96 -12.25 -10.38
N SER A 346 16.56 -12.81 -11.52
CA SER A 346 16.70 -12.19 -12.84
C SER A 346 15.70 -11.09 -13.16
N PHE A 347 14.67 -10.89 -12.31
CA PHE A 347 13.70 -9.79 -12.43
C PHE A 347 14.17 -8.62 -11.57
N ASP A 348 14.77 -7.61 -12.19
CA ASP A 348 15.38 -6.48 -11.48
C ASP A 348 14.36 -5.44 -11.01
N SER A 349 13.29 -5.92 -10.36
CA SER A 349 12.23 -5.12 -9.74
C SER A 349 11.52 -5.93 -8.65
N ASN A 350 10.46 -5.33 -8.07
CA ASN A 350 9.69 -5.93 -6.99
C ASN A 350 8.67 -6.93 -7.49
N VAL A 351 8.48 -8.00 -6.73
CA VAL A 351 7.30 -8.88 -6.80
C VAL A 351 6.24 -8.33 -5.85
N ASP A 352 5.09 -7.92 -6.39
CA ASP A 352 4.04 -7.26 -5.60
C ASP A 352 2.99 -8.25 -5.06
N ASP A 353 2.65 -9.30 -5.81
CA ASP A 353 1.81 -10.44 -5.40
C ASP A 353 2.16 -11.67 -6.24
N TYR A 354 1.81 -12.86 -5.75
CA TYR A 354 2.11 -14.10 -6.45
C TYR A 354 1.15 -15.23 -6.10
N THR A 355 1.14 -16.28 -6.93
CA THR A 355 0.43 -17.55 -6.69
C THR A 355 1.17 -18.73 -7.31
N TRP A 356 1.04 -19.91 -6.69
CA TRP A 356 1.53 -21.16 -7.26
C TRP A 356 0.70 -21.60 -8.47
N SER A 357 1.34 -22.20 -9.45
CA SER A 357 0.63 -22.98 -10.47
C SER A 357 0.03 -24.26 -9.87
N PRO A 358 -1.07 -24.79 -10.42
CA PRO A 358 -1.72 -25.99 -9.87
C PRO A 358 -0.82 -27.22 -9.81
N ASN A 359 0.21 -27.31 -10.67
CA ASN A 359 1.16 -28.42 -10.73
C ASN A 359 2.41 -28.22 -9.86
N SER A 360 2.50 -27.12 -9.10
CA SER A 360 3.62 -26.77 -8.21
C SER A 360 4.99 -26.62 -8.91
N LYS A 361 5.02 -26.46 -10.24
CA LYS A 361 6.26 -26.30 -11.00
C LYS A 361 6.63 -24.86 -11.29
N ASP A 362 5.64 -24.00 -11.30
CA ASP A 362 5.78 -22.59 -11.63
C ASP A 362 5.07 -21.72 -10.59
N LEU A 363 5.46 -20.46 -10.52
CA LEU A 363 4.76 -19.40 -9.83
C LEU A 363 4.39 -18.31 -10.83
N TYR A 364 3.18 -17.77 -10.67
CA TYR A 364 2.76 -16.55 -11.35
C TYR A 364 2.90 -15.39 -10.39
N PHE A 365 3.39 -14.26 -10.87
CA PHE A 365 3.53 -13.07 -10.04
C PHE A 365 3.24 -11.81 -10.83
N ILE A 366 2.97 -10.72 -10.13
CA ILE A 366 2.88 -9.38 -10.69
C ILE A 366 4.05 -8.54 -10.20
N GLY A 367 4.53 -7.64 -11.05
CA GLY A 367 5.64 -6.76 -10.72
C GLY A 367 5.71 -5.56 -11.66
N VAL A 368 6.26 -4.47 -11.13
CA VAL A 368 6.39 -3.22 -11.87
C VAL A 368 7.61 -3.25 -12.79
N TRP A 369 7.42 -2.86 -14.05
CA TRP A 369 8.50 -2.60 -14.98
C TRP A 369 8.11 -1.47 -15.93
N HIS A 370 8.97 -0.46 -16.08
CA HIS A 370 8.71 0.75 -16.87
C HIS A 370 7.33 1.37 -16.57
N ALA A 371 7.05 1.57 -15.27
CA ALA A 371 5.84 2.22 -14.75
C ALA A 371 4.51 1.51 -15.12
N THR A 372 4.54 0.24 -15.45
CA THR A 372 3.38 -0.64 -15.62
C THR A 372 3.54 -1.89 -14.77
N VAL A 373 2.45 -2.46 -14.27
CA VAL A 373 2.49 -3.71 -13.51
C VAL A 373 1.84 -4.80 -14.34
N ASN A 374 2.65 -5.77 -14.73
CA ASN A 374 2.22 -6.89 -15.57
C ASN A 374 2.34 -8.24 -14.85
N VAL A 375 1.76 -9.28 -15.45
CA VAL A 375 1.83 -10.66 -14.97
C VAL A 375 3.04 -11.34 -15.57
N TYR A 376 3.79 -12.03 -14.72
CA TYR A 376 4.98 -12.83 -15.04
C TYR A 376 4.80 -14.26 -14.56
N GLN A 377 5.62 -15.16 -15.10
CA GLN A 377 5.76 -16.54 -14.66
C GLN A 377 7.23 -16.82 -14.36
N THR A 378 7.52 -17.54 -13.30
CA THR A 378 8.84 -18.10 -13.02
C THR A 378 8.71 -19.58 -12.69
N ASN A 379 9.75 -20.37 -12.97
CA ASN A 379 9.85 -21.77 -12.56
C ASN A 379 10.81 -21.93 -11.37
N LEU A 380 10.93 -23.15 -10.85
CA LEU A 380 11.82 -23.47 -9.72
C LEU A 380 13.32 -23.29 -10.04
N LYS A 381 13.69 -23.05 -11.32
CA LYS A 381 15.06 -22.73 -11.74
C LYS A 381 15.33 -21.24 -11.84
N GLY A 382 14.30 -20.39 -11.64
CA GLY A 382 14.42 -18.93 -11.75
C GLY A 382 14.35 -18.37 -13.17
N GLU A 383 13.79 -19.14 -14.12
CA GLU A 383 13.53 -18.67 -15.49
C GLU A 383 12.26 -17.81 -15.50
N VAL A 384 12.42 -16.50 -15.62
CA VAL A 384 11.31 -15.54 -15.62
C VAL A 384 10.83 -15.23 -17.03
N LYS A 385 9.51 -15.20 -17.21
CA LYS A 385 8.85 -14.86 -18.47
C LYS A 385 7.71 -13.86 -18.20
N GLN A 386 7.65 -12.75 -18.96
CA GLN A 386 6.52 -11.85 -18.98
C GLN A 386 5.35 -12.49 -19.74
N LEU A 387 4.14 -12.43 -19.16
CA LEU A 387 2.93 -13.01 -19.73
C LEU A 387 1.97 -11.97 -20.34
N THR A 388 1.91 -10.78 -19.76
CA THR A 388 1.02 -9.70 -20.20
C THR A 388 1.80 -8.44 -20.51
N GLU A 389 1.23 -7.59 -21.36
CA GLU A 389 1.73 -6.27 -21.73
C GLU A 389 0.59 -5.28 -21.76
N GLY A 390 0.89 -3.98 -21.59
CA GLY A 390 -0.05 -2.88 -21.68
C GLY A 390 0.14 -1.82 -20.61
N ASP A 391 -0.44 -0.64 -20.87
CA ASP A 391 -0.42 0.50 -19.95
C ASP A 391 -1.49 0.33 -18.87
N HIS A 392 -1.21 -0.51 -17.90
CA HIS A 392 -2.09 -0.83 -16.78
C HIS A 392 -1.29 -1.36 -15.59
N ASN A 393 -1.97 -1.48 -14.45
CA ASN A 393 -1.45 -2.16 -13.26
C ASN A 393 -2.35 -3.34 -12.90
N TYR A 394 -1.81 -4.54 -12.88
CA TYR A 394 -2.38 -5.61 -12.08
C TYR A 394 -2.08 -5.36 -10.60
N VAL A 395 -3.09 -5.51 -9.74
CA VAL A 395 -2.96 -5.27 -8.29
C VAL A 395 -3.05 -6.56 -7.47
N SER A 396 -3.52 -7.64 -8.08
CA SER A 396 -3.51 -8.98 -7.50
C SER A 396 -3.53 -10.05 -8.57
N VAL A 397 -3.07 -11.26 -8.21
CA VAL A 397 -3.10 -12.44 -9.08
C VAL A 397 -3.39 -13.71 -8.27
N SER A 398 -4.34 -14.52 -8.75
CA SER A 398 -4.69 -15.83 -8.18
C SER A 398 -5.11 -16.80 -9.29
N LEU A 399 -5.48 -18.03 -8.94
CA LEU A 399 -5.94 -19.00 -9.93
C LEU A 399 -7.42 -18.83 -10.27
N LEU A 400 -7.78 -19.01 -11.53
CA LEU A 400 -9.15 -19.19 -12.03
C LEU A 400 -9.24 -20.57 -12.68
N GLY A 401 -9.42 -21.60 -11.84
CA GLY A 401 -9.27 -23.00 -12.26
C GLY A 401 -7.84 -23.33 -12.67
N ASP A 402 -7.64 -24.41 -13.41
CA ASP A 402 -6.31 -24.95 -13.73
C ASP A 402 -5.58 -24.22 -14.87
N LYS A 403 -6.28 -23.38 -15.63
CA LYS A 403 -5.76 -22.85 -16.91
C LYS A 403 -5.72 -21.34 -17.04
N LYS A 404 -6.35 -20.64 -16.11
CA LYS A 404 -6.45 -19.18 -16.15
C LYS A 404 -6.05 -18.58 -14.82
N LEU A 405 -5.72 -17.31 -14.85
CA LEU A 405 -5.50 -16.50 -13.68
C LEU A 405 -6.69 -15.54 -13.51
N LEU A 406 -7.07 -15.33 -12.27
CA LEU A 406 -7.95 -14.27 -11.83
C LEU A 406 -7.07 -13.11 -11.38
N ALA A 407 -7.36 -11.92 -11.85
CA ALA A 407 -6.58 -10.73 -11.51
C ALA A 407 -7.49 -9.52 -11.36
N ILE A 408 -7.09 -8.59 -10.51
CA ILE A 408 -7.66 -7.25 -10.44
C ILE A 408 -6.71 -6.31 -11.19
N ARG A 409 -7.26 -5.45 -12.04
CA ARG A 409 -6.48 -4.54 -12.89
C ARG A 409 -7.06 -3.13 -12.86
N GLN A 410 -6.19 -2.14 -12.86
CA GLN A 410 -6.52 -0.72 -12.96
C GLN A 410 -5.62 0.00 -13.95
N SER A 411 -5.94 1.26 -14.25
CA SER A 411 -5.06 2.18 -14.96
C SER A 411 -5.30 3.61 -14.49
N ILE A 412 -4.49 4.55 -14.95
CA ILE A 412 -4.72 6.01 -14.71
C ILE A 412 -6.14 6.42 -15.16
N SER A 413 -6.75 5.68 -16.10
CA SER A 413 -8.07 5.99 -16.66
C SER A 413 -9.19 5.01 -16.24
N GLN A 414 -8.89 4.05 -15.37
CA GLN A 414 -9.87 3.04 -14.95
C GLN A 414 -9.58 2.56 -13.53
N ALA A 415 -10.58 2.63 -12.64
CA ALA A 415 -10.53 2.00 -11.32
C ALA A 415 -10.47 0.45 -11.44
N ASN A 416 -10.24 -0.22 -10.31
CA ASN A 416 -10.17 -1.68 -10.26
C ASN A 416 -11.33 -2.37 -10.96
N GLU A 417 -11.00 -3.29 -11.85
CA GLU A 417 -11.92 -4.23 -12.48
C GLU A 417 -11.32 -5.63 -12.48
N ILE A 418 -12.18 -6.66 -12.55
CA ILE A 418 -11.79 -8.06 -12.51
C ILE A 418 -11.49 -8.56 -13.92
N PHE A 419 -10.37 -9.25 -14.07
CA PHE A 419 -9.90 -9.81 -15.33
C PHE A 419 -9.59 -11.30 -15.20
N ALA A 420 -9.84 -12.02 -16.29
CA ALA A 420 -9.28 -13.34 -16.51
C ALA A 420 -8.08 -13.24 -17.44
N VAL A 421 -6.94 -13.82 -17.05
CA VAL A 421 -5.74 -13.92 -17.88
C VAL A 421 -5.55 -15.38 -18.26
N THR A 422 -5.52 -15.67 -19.56
CA THR A 422 -5.18 -17.00 -20.08
C THR A 422 -3.72 -16.97 -20.52
N PRO A 423 -2.80 -17.60 -19.76
CA PRO A 423 -1.39 -17.61 -20.10
C PRO A 423 -1.13 -18.21 -21.48
N ALA A 424 -0.30 -17.55 -22.26
CA ALA A 424 0.04 -18.01 -23.60
C ALA A 424 0.89 -19.31 -23.57
N LYS A 425 0.56 -20.21 -24.47
CA LYS A 425 1.43 -21.35 -24.79
C LYS A 425 2.40 -20.94 -25.92
N LYS A 426 3.70 -20.99 -25.65
CA LYS A 426 4.77 -20.59 -26.56
C LYS A 426 4.74 -19.07 -26.88
N GLU A 427 5.08 -18.65 -28.07
CA GLU A 427 5.30 -17.26 -28.51
C GLU A 427 4.02 -16.42 -28.75
N LYS A 428 2.85 -16.91 -28.33
CA LYS A 428 1.59 -16.14 -28.46
C LYS A 428 1.40 -15.22 -27.26
N ALA A 429 0.78 -14.08 -27.47
CA ALA A 429 0.37 -13.18 -26.38
C ALA A 429 -0.71 -13.82 -25.50
N SER A 430 -0.63 -13.59 -24.18
CA SER A 430 -1.68 -14.00 -23.26
C SER A 430 -2.98 -13.25 -23.52
N VAL A 431 -4.12 -13.93 -23.38
CA VAL A 431 -5.44 -13.31 -23.55
C VAL A 431 -5.87 -12.71 -22.22
N GLN A 432 -6.19 -11.42 -22.22
CA GLN A 432 -6.66 -10.65 -21.09
C GLN A 432 -8.14 -10.29 -21.32
N THR A 433 -9.05 -10.81 -20.51
CA THR A 433 -10.50 -10.60 -20.67
C THR A 433 -11.06 -9.89 -19.43
N GLN A 434 -11.65 -8.72 -19.61
CA GLN A 434 -12.36 -8.03 -18.53
C GLN A 434 -13.66 -8.76 -18.23
N LEU A 435 -13.93 -9.03 -16.95
CA LEU A 435 -15.09 -9.76 -16.45
C LEU A 435 -16.10 -8.87 -15.74
N SER A 436 -15.64 -7.79 -15.08
CA SER A 436 -16.50 -6.84 -14.39
C SER A 436 -16.51 -5.48 -15.07
N PHE A 437 -17.58 -4.73 -14.87
CA PHE A 437 -17.79 -3.39 -15.41
C PHE A 437 -18.48 -2.51 -14.36
N GLU A 438 -17.92 -2.48 -13.16
CA GLU A 438 -18.56 -1.89 -11.98
C GLU A 438 -18.91 -0.41 -12.18
N ASN A 439 -17.98 0.35 -12.75
CA ASN A 439 -18.11 1.80 -12.92
C ASN A 439 -18.49 2.24 -14.33
N LYS A 440 -18.88 1.31 -15.21
CA LYS A 440 -19.19 1.63 -16.61
C LYS A 440 -20.27 2.72 -16.76
N HIS A 441 -21.30 2.69 -15.93
CA HIS A 441 -22.40 3.66 -15.95
C HIS A 441 -21.95 5.09 -15.61
N ILE A 442 -20.81 5.27 -14.93
CA ILE A 442 -20.19 6.57 -14.67
C ILE A 442 -19.24 6.92 -15.81
N TYR A 443 -18.39 5.99 -16.25
CA TYR A 443 -17.45 6.22 -17.34
C TYR A 443 -18.14 6.58 -18.66
N ASP A 444 -19.30 5.99 -18.95
CA ASP A 444 -20.07 6.31 -20.16
C ASP A 444 -20.54 7.78 -20.22
N GLN A 445 -20.48 8.50 -19.09
CA GLN A 445 -20.85 9.91 -18.98
C GLN A 445 -19.63 10.84 -18.95
N LEU A 446 -18.39 10.29 -18.91
CA LEU A 446 -17.17 11.06 -18.70
C LEU A 446 -16.31 11.12 -19.96
N ALA A 447 -15.80 12.31 -20.27
CA ALA A 447 -14.66 12.50 -21.13
C ALA A 447 -13.38 12.39 -20.29
N MET A 448 -12.45 11.53 -20.73
CA MET A 448 -11.18 11.28 -20.03
C MET A 448 -10.03 11.96 -20.76
N GLY A 449 -9.01 12.37 -20.01
CA GLY A 449 -7.77 12.87 -20.57
C GLY A 449 -6.91 11.75 -21.17
N ASP A 450 -6.14 12.08 -22.21
CA ASP A 450 -5.15 11.17 -22.80
C ASP A 450 -3.97 10.97 -21.84
N VAL A 451 -3.47 9.73 -21.78
CA VAL A 451 -2.30 9.34 -20.97
C VAL A 451 -1.22 8.83 -21.94
N LYS A 452 -0.06 9.46 -21.92
CA LYS A 452 1.07 9.07 -22.78
C LYS A 452 2.36 9.01 -21.99
N SER A 453 3.18 8.01 -22.29
CA SER A 453 4.53 7.92 -21.77
C SER A 453 5.53 8.68 -22.66
N ARG A 454 6.57 9.22 -22.06
CA ARG A 454 7.74 9.75 -22.76
C ARG A 454 9.01 9.57 -21.94
N TRP A 455 10.14 9.66 -22.59
CA TRP A 455 11.46 9.60 -21.96
C TRP A 455 12.15 10.93 -22.06
N VAL A 456 12.77 11.36 -20.97
CA VAL A 456 13.42 12.66 -20.81
C VAL A 456 14.83 12.46 -20.29
N LYS A 457 15.81 13.21 -20.80
CA LYS A 457 17.17 13.18 -20.30
C LYS A 457 17.28 13.93 -18.97
N THR A 458 17.92 13.28 -18.02
CA THR A 458 18.28 13.88 -16.74
C THR A 458 19.60 14.66 -16.86
N THR A 459 19.93 15.48 -15.85
CA THR A 459 21.16 16.32 -15.86
C THR A 459 22.46 15.50 -15.88
N ASP A 460 22.44 14.25 -15.46
CA ASP A 460 23.56 13.30 -15.53
C ASP A 460 23.52 12.38 -16.77
N GLY A 461 22.62 12.69 -17.73
CA GLY A 461 22.55 12.03 -19.03
C GLY A 461 21.81 10.71 -19.08
N LYS A 462 21.17 10.29 -17.99
CA LYS A 462 20.31 9.09 -17.97
C LYS A 462 18.93 9.39 -18.55
N GLU A 463 18.21 8.35 -18.96
CA GLU A 463 16.84 8.44 -19.46
C GLU A 463 15.84 8.21 -18.31
N MET A 464 14.91 9.14 -18.14
CA MET A 464 13.83 9.09 -17.15
C MET A 464 12.48 9.02 -17.84
N MET A 465 11.68 8.03 -17.50
CA MET A 465 10.32 7.89 -18.01
C MET A 465 9.35 8.76 -17.22
N GLU A 466 8.43 9.41 -17.92
CA GLU A 466 7.33 10.16 -17.30
C GLU A 466 5.99 9.89 -18.00
N TRP A 467 4.90 10.02 -17.25
CA TRP A 467 3.56 10.11 -17.80
C TRP A 467 3.19 11.57 -18.05
N VAL A 468 2.56 11.81 -19.21
CA VAL A 468 1.95 13.09 -19.56
C VAL A 468 0.44 12.85 -19.71
N ILE A 469 -0.34 13.53 -18.88
CA ILE A 469 -1.81 13.44 -18.90
C ILE A 469 -2.34 14.79 -19.38
N THR A 470 -3.12 14.79 -20.46
CA THR A 470 -3.72 15.99 -21.03
C THR A 470 -5.20 16.12 -20.65
N PRO A 471 -5.76 17.33 -20.62
CA PRO A 471 -7.18 17.52 -20.32
C PRO A 471 -8.13 16.79 -21.28
N PRO A 472 -9.33 16.40 -20.84
CA PRO A 472 -10.41 16.06 -21.77
C PRO A 472 -10.65 17.18 -22.78
N HIS A 473 -11.08 16.84 -24.00
CA HIS A 473 -11.27 17.79 -25.11
C HIS A 473 -10.00 18.60 -25.43
N PHE A 474 -8.86 17.95 -25.34
CA PHE A 474 -7.55 18.57 -25.54
C PHE A 474 -7.42 19.21 -26.93
N ASP A 475 -7.00 20.47 -26.93
CA ASP A 475 -6.66 21.23 -28.16
C ASP A 475 -5.14 21.49 -28.19
N PRO A 476 -4.38 20.88 -29.11
CA PRO A 476 -2.93 21.03 -29.17
C PRO A 476 -2.46 22.47 -29.49
N ASN A 477 -3.36 23.34 -29.95
CA ASN A 477 -3.05 24.75 -30.22
C ASN A 477 -3.22 25.67 -29.03
N LYS A 478 -3.76 25.17 -27.90
CA LYS A 478 -3.92 25.92 -26.68
C LYS A 478 -2.77 25.65 -25.72
N LYS A 479 -2.52 26.60 -24.81
CA LYS A 479 -1.59 26.44 -23.69
C LYS A 479 -2.36 26.18 -22.41
N TYR A 480 -1.90 25.19 -21.65
CA TYR A 480 -2.53 24.73 -20.41
C TYR A 480 -1.63 24.98 -19.21
N PRO A 481 -2.20 25.40 -18.07
CA PRO A 481 -1.49 25.35 -16.80
C PRO A 481 -1.07 23.92 -16.51
N THR A 482 0.15 23.73 -15.98
CA THR A 482 0.76 22.41 -15.89
C THR A 482 1.25 22.13 -14.49
N LEU A 483 1.04 20.91 -14.02
CA LEU A 483 1.43 20.43 -12.72
C LEU A 483 2.60 19.45 -12.81
N LEU A 484 3.66 19.70 -12.06
CA LEU A 484 4.65 18.67 -11.74
C LEU A 484 4.11 17.85 -10.57
N PHE A 485 3.91 16.56 -10.78
CA PHE A 485 3.54 15.63 -9.73
C PHE A 485 4.80 15.04 -9.08
N CYS A 486 4.95 15.26 -7.79
CA CYS A 486 6.03 14.72 -6.98
C CYS A 486 5.53 13.48 -6.23
N GLU A 487 6.05 12.29 -6.59
CA GLU A 487 5.63 11.02 -5.98
C GLU A 487 6.19 10.86 -4.57
N GLY A 488 5.40 10.17 -3.74
CA GLY A 488 5.77 9.74 -2.40
C GLY A 488 6.80 8.61 -2.35
N GLY A 489 6.89 7.94 -1.25
CA GLY A 489 7.81 6.84 -1.00
C GLY A 489 8.92 7.20 -0.01
N PRO A 490 10.17 7.42 -0.44
CA PRO A 490 10.66 7.87 -1.75
C PRO A 490 10.70 6.83 -2.87
N GLN A 491 10.57 5.55 -2.57
CA GLN A 491 10.64 4.46 -3.54
C GLN A 491 9.24 3.87 -3.79
N SER A 492 8.39 4.63 -4.49
CA SER A 492 7.06 4.21 -4.95
C SER A 492 6.86 4.62 -6.41
N PRO A 493 6.52 3.72 -7.35
CA PRO A 493 6.50 4.04 -8.78
C PRO A 493 5.32 4.95 -9.15
N VAL A 494 5.56 5.92 -10.04
CA VAL A 494 4.48 6.59 -10.75
C VAL A 494 4.04 5.67 -11.88
N SER A 495 3.22 4.69 -11.54
CA SER A 495 2.72 3.68 -12.44
C SER A 495 1.29 4.01 -12.92
N GLN A 496 0.62 3.03 -13.52
CA GLN A 496 -0.77 3.14 -13.98
C GLN A 496 -1.78 2.97 -12.82
N PHE A 497 -1.54 3.61 -11.66
CA PHE A 497 -2.42 3.51 -10.51
C PHE A 497 -3.68 4.37 -10.66
N TRP A 498 -4.79 3.93 -10.07
CA TRP A 498 -5.99 4.72 -9.81
C TRP A 498 -6.06 5.13 -8.35
N SER A 499 -6.18 6.42 -8.08
CA SER A 499 -6.30 6.94 -6.73
C SER A 499 -7.61 7.73 -6.56
N TYR A 500 -8.22 7.66 -5.38
CA TYR A 500 -9.38 8.47 -5.03
C TYR A 500 -9.01 9.81 -4.37
N ARG A 501 -7.73 10.05 -4.14
CA ARG A 501 -7.16 11.32 -3.66
C ARG A 501 -6.30 11.97 -4.74
N TRP A 502 -5.20 11.33 -5.11
CA TRP A 502 -4.25 11.79 -6.14
C TRP A 502 -4.64 11.24 -7.52
N ASN A 503 -5.84 11.61 -7.99
CA ASN A 503 -6.36 11.13 -9.28
C ASN A 503 -5.95 12.04 -10.42
N PHE A 504 -5.20 11.53 -11.39
CA PHE A 504 -4.74 12.35 -12.51
C PHE A 504 -5.88 12.75 -13.46
N GLN A 505 -6.91 11.93 -13.58
CA GLN A 505 -8.04 12.24 -14.45
C GLN A 505 -8.90 13.41 -13.92
N ILE A 506 -9.10 13.52 -12.61
CA ILE A 506 -9.80 14.69 -12.05
C ILE A 506 -8.94 15.96 -12.17
N MET A 507 -7.60 15.85 -12.06
CA MET A 507 -6.69 16.97 -12.30
C MET A 507 -6.78 17.44 -13.75
N ALA A 508 -6.77 16.48 -14.70
CA ALA A 508 -6.94 16.75 -16.11
C ALA A 508 -8.31 17.35 -16.42
N ALA A 509 -9.40 16.81 -15.83
CA ALA A 509 -10.75 17.34 -15.96
C ALA A 509 -10.89 18.80 -15.46
N ASN A 510 -10.04 19.20 -14.53
CA ASN A 510 -9.91 20.60 -14.11
C ASN A 510 -9.03 21.46 -15.03
N GLY A 511 -8.66 20.97 -16.21
CA GLY A 511 -7.94 21.72 -17.25
C GLY A 511 -6.44 21.85 -17.05
N TYR A 512 -5.83 20.95 -16.26
CA TYR A 512 -4.38 20.90 -16.05
C TYR A 512 -3.75 19.82 -16.92
N VAL A 513 -2.56 20.08 -17.43
CA VAL A 513 -1.64 19.04 -17.90
C VAL A 513 -0.85 18.54 -16.71
N ILE A 514 -0.65 17.24 -16.58
CA ILE A 514 0.13 16.63 -15.50
C ILE A 514 1.41 16.03 -16.07
N ILE A 515 2.55 16.40 -15.53
CA ILE A 515 3.86 15.80 -15.76
C ILE A 515 4.19 14.97 -14.52
N ALA A 516 4.23 13.66 -14.69
CA ALA A 516 4.39 12.71 -13.60
C ALA A 516 5.65 11.84 -13.83
N PRO A 517 6.85 12.32 -13.45
CA PRO A 517 8.12 11.66 -13.75
C PRO A 517 8.42 10.52 -12.79
N ASN A 518 9.02 9.45 -13.31
CA ASN A 518 9.66 8.39 -12.54
C ASN A 518 11.12 8.75 -12.28
N ARG A 519 11.32 9.77 -11.42
CA ARG A 519 12.63 10.27 -11.01
C ARG A 519 13.44 9.18 -10.30
N ARG A 520 14.71 9.43 -10.11
CA ARG A 520 15.63 8.58 -9.36
C ARG A 520 15.03 8.14 -8.01
N GLY A 521 15.15 6.84 -7.69
CA GLY A 521 14.60 6.23 -6.49
C GLY A 521 13.26 5.51 -6.69
N LEU A 522 12.60 5.62 -7.85
CA LEU A 522 11.33 4.93 -8.10
C LEU A 522 11.59 3.51 -8.66
N PRO A 523 10.93 2.46 -8.12
CA PRO A 523 11.12 1.08 -8.59
C PRO A 523 10.56 0.86 -10.00
N GLY A 524 11.01 -0.23 -10.65
CA GLY A 524 10.60 -0.59 -12.00
C GLY A 524 11.55 -0.11 -13.09
N PHE A 525 12.70 0.43 -12.71
CA PHE A 525 13.77 0.88 -13.64
C PHE A 525 15.13 0.30 -13.24
N GLY A 526 15.11 -0.84 -12.55
CA GLY A 526 16.27 -1.50 -11.98
C GLY A 526 16.57 -1.10 -10.53
N SER A 527 17.17 -2.03 -9.79
CA SER A 527 17.53 -1.83 -8.36
C SER A 527 18.47 -0.64 -8.16
N ALA A 528 19.44 -0.43 -9.07
CA ALA A 528 20.36 0.69 -9.00
C ALA A 528 19.63 2.04 -9.09
N TRP A 529 18.64 2.18 -9.98
CA TRP A 529 17.83 3.39 -10.08
C TRP A 529 17.04 3.64 -8.79
N ASN A 530 16.48 2.57 -8.21
CA ASN A 530 15.73 2.64 -6.96
C ASN A 530 16.61 3.03 -5.76
N GLU A 531 17.82 2.48 -5.66
CA GLU A 531 18.74 2.74 -4.54
C GLU A 531 19.41 4.12 -4.57
N GLU A 532 19.58 4.73 -5.74
CA GLU A 532 20.31 5.99 -5.88
C GLU A 532 19.71 7.16 -5.07
N ILE A 533 18.49 7.06 -4.58
CA ILE A 533 17.88 8.10 -3.73
C ILE A 533 18.21 7.93 -2.25
N SER A 534 18.47 6.71 -1.79
CA SER A 534 18.81 6.47 -0.38
C SER A 534 20.07 7.27 0.00
N THR A 535 19.99 8.00 1.09
CA THR A 535 21.02 8.93 1.59
C THR A 535 21.27 10.18 0.71
N ASP A 536 20.42 10.43 -0.31
CA ASP A 536 20.54 11.61 -1.18
C ASP A 536 19.18 12.20 -1.62
N TRP A 537 18.31 12.45 -0.67
CA TRP A 537 16.95 12.96 -0.92
C TRP A 537 16.89 14.32 -1.60
N THR A 538 17.96 15.11 -1.52
CA THR A 538 18.03 16.48 -2.06
C THR A 538 18.96 16.61 -3.26
N GLY A 539 19.53 15.50 -3.73
CA GLY A 539 20.48 15.47 -4.82
C GLY A 539 19.84 15.28 -6.20
N GLN A 540 20.19 14.16 -6.86
CA GLN A 540 19.80 13.94 -8.25
C GLN A 540 18.30 13.84 -8.44
N CYS A 541 17.54 13.26 -7.49
CA CYS A 541 16.08 13.17 -7.59
C CYS A 541 15.38 14.53 -7.73
N MET A 542 15.91 15.59 -7.09
CA MET A 542 15.38 16.94 -7.23
C MET A 542 15.75 17.57 -8.58
N LYS A 543 16.92 17.28 -9.10
CA LYS A 543 17.32 17.67 -10.47
C LYS A 543 16.48 16.95 -11.52
N ASP A 544 16.11 15.69 -11.27
CA ASP A 544 15.23 14.91 -12.15
C ASP A 544 13.84 15.56 -12.25
N TYR A 545 13.23 15.98 -11.12
CA TYR A 545 11.97 16.75 -11.14
C TYR A 545 12.08 18.04 -11.95
N LEU A 546 13.14 18.80 -11.75
CA LEU A 546 13.35 20.03 -12.50
C LEU A 546 13.60 19.77 -14.00
N SER A 547 14.34 18.69 -14.34
CA SER A 547 14.55 18.26 -15.73
C SER A 547 13.24 17.91 -16.41
N ALA A 548 12.34 17.18 -15.73
CA ALA A 548 11.02 16.81 -16.25
C ALA A 548 10.18 18.03 -16.63
N ILE A 549 10.04 18.99 -15.71
CA ILE A 549 9.20 20.16 -15.96
C ILE A 549 9.84 21.16 -16.92
N ASP A 550 11.17 21.34 -16.91
CA ASP A 550 11.89 22.19 -17.83
C ASP A 550 11.83 21.64 -19.28
N ASP A 551 11.98 20.31 -19.44
CA ASP A 551 11.82 19.65 -20.73
C ASP A 551 10.38 19.78 -21.24
N ALA A 552 9.38 19.54 -20.40
CA ALA A 552 7.98 19.71 -20.78
C ALA A 552 7.65 21.14 -21.20
N ALA A 553 8.14 22.15 -20.48
CA ALA A 553 7.95 23.56 -20.78
C ALA A 553 8.65 23.99 -22.10
N THR A 554 9.69 23.29 -22.50
CA THR A 554 10.48 23.59 -23.70
C THR A 554 9.93 22.83 -24.93
N ASN A 555 9.62 21.55 -24.76
CA ASN A 555 9.36 20.61 -25.88
C ASN A 555 7.89 20.29 -26.10
N LEU A 556 7.01 20.60 -25.14
CA LEU A 556 5.56 20.42 -25.29
C LEU A 556 4.86 21.77 -25.54
N PRO A 557 4.47 22.10 -26.77
CA PRO A 557 3.98 23.45 -27.13
C PRO A 557 2.71 23.85 -26.40
N PHE A 558 1.95 22.89 -25.88
CA PHE A 558 0.73 23.08 -25.10
C PHE A 558 0.98 23.34 -23.61
N VAL A 559 2.21 23.17 -23.12
CA VAL A 559 2.57 23.53 -21.75
C VAL A 559 2.77 25.05 -21.63
N ASP A 560 2.06 25.66 -20.67
CA ASP A 560 2.25 27.06 -20.36
C ASP A 560 3.34 27.22 -19.28
N LYS A 561 4.54 27.57 -19.72
CA LYS A 561 5.70 27.77 -18.83
C LYS A 561 5.52 28.86 -17.77
N ASP A 562 4.56 29.77 -17.97
CA ASP A 562 4.29 30.85 -17.03
C ASP A 562 3.18 30.49 -16.02
N ARG A 563 2.60 29.28 -16.13
CA ARG A 563 1.54 28.76 -15.25
C ARG A 563 1.86 27.33 -14.77
N LEU A 564 3.03 27.18 -14.13
CA LEU A 564 3.48 25.89 -13.58
C LEU A 564 3.21 25.83 -12.06
N GLY A 565 2.72 24.68 -11.59
CA GLY A 565 2.59 24.34 -10.19
C GLY A 565 3.29 23.03 -9.86
N ALA A 566 3.67 22.81 -8.60
CA ALA A 566 4.19 21.53 -8.14
C ALA A 566 3.39 21.02 -6.95
N VAL A 567 3.03 19.73 -6.99
CA VAL A 567 2.15 19.10 -6.00
C VAL A 567 2.68 17.74 -5.62
N GLY A 568 2.51 17.31 -4.36
CA GLY A 568 2.94 16.00 -3.92
C GLY A 568 2.56 15.69 -2.49
N ALA A 569 2.65 14.40 -2.12
CA ALA A 569 2.39 13.91 -0.77
C ALA A 569 3.56 13.10 -0.21
N SER A 570 3.65 13.04 1.13
CA SER A 570 4.67 12.25 1.82
C SER A 570 6.09 12.71 1.41
N PHE A 571 6.94 11.82 0.89
CA PHE A 571 8.18 12.23 0.25
C PHE A 571 7.96 13.26 -0.87
N GLY A 572 6.86 13.15 -1.61
CA GLY A 572 6.47 14.16 -2.62
C GLY A 572 6.16 15.51 -1.98
N GLY A 573 5.53 15.52 -0.81
CA GLY A 573 5.33 16.74 0.00
C GLY A 573 6.64 17.34 0.50
N PHE A 574 7.57 16.51 0.97
CA PHE A 574 8.95 16.91 1.27
C PHE A 574 9.61 17.55 0.04
N SER A 575 9.48 16.89 -1.12
CA SER A 575 10.04 17.39 -2.39
C SER A 575 9.50 18.78 -2.73
N VAL A 576 8.19 19.00 -2.53
CA VAL A 576 7.55 20.32 -2.73
C VAL A 576 8.15 21.37 -1.79
N TYR A 577 8.33 21.06 -0.50
CA TYR A 577 8.95 21.99 0.46
C TYR A 577 10.39 22.31 0.07
N TYR A 578 11.15 21.32 -0.37
CA TYR A 578 12.54 21.55 -0.82
C TYR A 578 12.58 22.35 -2.13
N LEU A 579 11.75 21.98 -3.12
CA LEU A 579 11.63 22.71 -4.39
C LEU A 579 11.24 24.17 -4.17
N ALA A 580 10.39 24.49 -3.18
CA ALA A 580 10.02 25.85 -2.84
C ALA A 580 11.23 26.73 -2.50
N GLY A 581 12.32 26.13 -2.01
CA GLY A 581 13.58 26.83 -1.70
C GLY A 581 14.60 26.90 -2.85
N ILE A 582 14.38 26.13 -3.94
CA ILE A 582 15.39 26.00 -5.02
C ILE A 582 14.82 26.17 -6.43
N HIS A 583 13.51 26.34 -6.62
CA HIS A 583 12.86 26.30 -7.94
C HIS A 583 13.21 27.47 -8.88
N ASN A 584 13.86 28.49 -8.39
CA ASN A 584 14.29 29.64 -9.16
C ASN A 584 13.15 30.24 -10.02
N LYS A 585 12.03 30.55 -9.37
CA LYS A 585 10.81 31.17 -9.94
C LYS A 585 10.09 30.37 -11.04
N ARG A 586 10.36 29.07 -11.18
CA ARG A 586 9.65 28.20 -12.15
C ARG A 586 8.16 28.07 -11.83
N PHE A 587 7.81 27.86 -10.57
CA PHE A 587 6.45 27.59 -10.14
C PHE A 587 5.75 28.84 -9.61
N LYS A 588 4.43 28.89 -9.81
CA LYS A 588 3.54 29.96 -9.31
C LYS A 588 2.81 29.57 -8.04
N CYS A 589 2.70 28.30 -7.74
CA CYS A 589 2.17 27.79 -6.47
C CYS A 589 2.62 26.36 -6.19
N PHE A 590 2.48 25.99 -4.92
CA PHE A 590 2.82 24.66 -4.40
C PHE A 590 1.65 24.08 -3.59
N ILE A 591 1.53 22.74 -3.60
CA ILE A 591 0.69 21.97 -2.65
C ILE A 591 1.54 20.85 -2.08
N SER A 592 1.73 20.83 -0.77
CA SER A 592 2.39 19.77 -0.02
C SER A 592 1.40 19.12 0.93
N HIS A 593 1.22 17.81 0.79
CA HIS A 593 0.41 17.00 1.69
C HIS A 593 1.31 16.04 2.45
N ASP A 594 1.20 16.02 3.78
CA ASP A 594 1.95 15.14 4.70
C ASP A 594 3.47 15.15 4.44
N GLY A 595 4.04 16.29 4.03
CA GLY A 595 5.44 16.41 3.69
C GLY A 595 6.34 16.58 4.92
N ALA A 596 7.51 15.96 4.91
CA ALA A 596 8.56 16.21 5.89
C ALA A 596 9.18 17.61 5.66
N PHE A 597 9.16 18.44 6.68
CA PHE A 597 9.67 19.81 6.62
C PHE A 597 10.99 19.98 7.37
N ASN A 598 11.08 19.41 8.58
CA ASN A 598 12.27 19.39 9.41
C ASN A 598 12.75 17.96 9.63
N LEU A 599 13.85 17.57 9.00
CA LEU A 599 14.36 16.20 9.04
C LEU A 599 14.97 15.82 10.40
N GLU A 600 15.47 16.79 11.19
CA GLU A 600 15.93 16.50 12.56
C GLU A 600 14.74 16.10 13.45
N SER A 601 13.63 16.85 13.39
CA SER A 601 12.39 16.51 14.10
C SER A 601 11.80 15.18 13.60
N MET A 602 11.69 15.00 12.29
CA MET A 602 11.14 13.78 11.71
C MET A 602 11.88 12.53 12.13
N TYR A 603 13.21 12.59 12.30
CA TYR A 603 14.00 11.44 12.70
C TYR A 603 13.52 10.83 14.04
N THR A 604 13.03 11.67 14.97
CA THR A 604 12.62 11.25 16.31
C THR A 604 11.10 11.21 16.51
N ASP A 605 10.32 11.83 15.64
CA ASP A 605 8.86 11.88 15.79
C ASP A 605 8.11 10.98 14.80
N THR A 606 8.82 10.32 13.84
CA THR A 606 8.22 9.24 13.04
C THR A 606 8.05 7.97 13.84
N GLU A 607 6.99 7.21 13.58
CA GLU A 607 6.81 5.87 14.13
C GLU A 607 7.73 4.82 13.46
N GLU A 608 8.28 5.13 12.27
CA GLU A 608 9.12 4.25 11.46
C GLU A 608 10.60 4.64 11.56
N ALA A 609 11.22 4.40 12.71
CA ALA A 609 12.63 4.77 12.91
C ALA A 609 13.59 4.00 11.98
N TRP A 610 13.27 2.75 11.56
CA TRP A 610 14.06 2.00 10.57
C TRP A 610 14.22 2.77 9.26
N PHE A 611 13.15 3.41 8.79
CA PHE A 611 13.12 4.18 7.56
C PHE A 611 14.08 5.37 7.62
N SER A 612 13.98 6.21 8.66
CA SER A 612 14.87 7.35 8.85
C SER A 612 16.31 6.92 9.04
N ASN A 613 16.58 5.84 9.80
CA ASN A 613 17.92 5.30 9.99
C ASN A 613 18.59 4.87 8.68
N TRP A 614 17.82 4.26 7.76
CA TRP A 614 18.35 3.83 6.47
C TRP A 614 18.52 5.01 5.51
N GLU A 615 17.46 5.81 5.35
CA GLU A 615 17.41 6.87 4.33
C GLU A 615 18.26 8.08 4.66
N TYR A 616 18.46 8.43 5.96
CA TYR A 616 19.29 9.53 6.38
C TYR A 616 20.74 9.12 6.69
N ASP A 617 21.03 7.83 6.65
CA ASP A 617 22.28 7.17 6.97
C ASP A 617 22.63 7.15 8.48
N ASP A 618 22.24 8.15 9.27
CA ASP A 618 22.41 8.17 10.74
C ASP A 618 21.48 9.20 11.39
N ALA A 619 21.44 9.17 12.72
CA ALA A 619 20.73 10.13 13.55
C ALA A 619 21.33 11.55 13.43
N TYR A 620 20.51 12.59 13.63
CA TYR A 620 20.97 13.99 13.56
C TYR A 620 22.04 14.33 14.61
N TRP A 621 22.06 13.67 15.77
CA TRP A 621 23.14 13.84 16.77
C TRP A 621 24.45 13.14 16.38
N ASN A 622 24.43 12.33 15.34
CA ASN A 622 25.60 11.68 14.72
C ASN A 622 25.92 12.24 13.32
N LYS A 623 25.27 13.33 12.91
CA LYS A 623 25.32 13.85 11.53
C LYS A 623 26.73 14.10 10.98
N ASP A 624 27.69 14.36 11.84
CA ASP A 624 29.08 14.61 11.42
C ASP A 624 29.91 13.33 11.21
N LYS A 625 29.34 12.14 11.48
CA LYS A 625 30.02 10.85 11.32
C LYS A 625 30.08 10.38 9.87
N THR A 626 29.09 10.75 9.06
CA THR A 626 29.05 10.39 7.64
C THR A 626 28.72 11.62 6.78
N GLU A 627 29.27 11.68 5.56
CA GLU A 627 28.98 12.77 4.62
C GLU A 627 27.52 12.74 4.16
N ALA A 628 26.89 11.56 4.13
CA ALA A 628 25.49 11.39 3.77
C ALA A 628 24.57 12.01 4.83
N ALA A 629 24.74 11.67 6.12
CA ALA A 629 23.96 12.26 7.21
C ALA A 629 24.14 13.76 7.29
N LYS A 630 25.40 14.24 7.23
CA LYS A 630 25.73 15.66 7.22
C LYS A 630 25.00 16.41 6.10
N ARG A 631 25.05 15.89 4.87
CA ARG A 631 24.36 16.46 3.71
C ARG A 631 22.84 16.46 3.91
N THR A 632 22.25 15.35 4.39
CA THR A 632 20.82 15.20 4.60
C THR A 632 20.27 16.28 5.53
N TYR A 633 20.86 16.45 6.71
CA TYR A 633 20.38 17.44 7.69
C TYR A 633 20.70 18.88 7.28
N ALA A 634 21.83 19.14 6.63
CA ALA A 634 22.17 20.47 6.09
C ALA A 634 21.21 20.92 4.97
N ASN A 635 20.56 19.99 4.30
CA ASN A 635 19.61 20.24 3.23
C ASN A 635 18.15 20.09 3.64
N SER A 636 17.84 19.97 4.93
CA SER A 636 16.46 19.91 5.42
C SER A 636 15.65 21.14 4.95
N PRO A 637 14.42 20.97 4.43
CA PRO A 637 13.65 22.06 3.82
C PRO A 637 13.47 23.29 4.71
N HIS A 638 13.31 23.10 6.04
CA HIS A 638 13.13 24.20 6.99
C HIS A 638 14.33 25.17 7.02
N LEU A 639 15.52 24.72 6.60
CA LEU A 639 16.72 25.57 6.47
C LEU A 639 16.78 26.32 5.14
N LYS A 640 15.78 26.18 4.26
CA LYS A 640 15.70 26.83 2.95
C LYS A 640 14.53 27.83 2.85
N VAL A 641 13.80 28.05 3.94
CA VAL A 641 12.63 28.95 3.94
C VAL A 641 12.95 30.41 3.65
N ASP A 642 14.21 30.82 3.86
CA ASP A 642 14.69 32.15 3.49
C ASP A 642 14.62 32.41 1.97
N ASN A 643 14.64 31.36 1.14
CA ASN A 643 14.46 31.42 -0.30
C ASN A 643 13.00 31.26 -0.76
N TRP A 644 12.07 30.96 0.13
CA TRP A 644 10.67 30.80 -0.24
C TRP A 644 10.06 32.15 -0.63
N ASP A 645 9.41 32.20 -1.78
CA ASP A 645 8.78 33.41 -2.32
C ASP A 645 7.41 33.12 -3.00
N THR A 646 6.99 31.88 -3.00
CA THR A 646 5.87 31.37 -3.81
C THR A 646 4.77 30.83 -2.94
N PRO A 647 3.46 31.09 -3.25
CA PRO A 647 2.31 30.61 -2.51
C PRO A 647 2.30 29.10 -2.29
N ILE A 648 1.95 28.66 -1.08
CA ILE A 648 1.94 27.25 -0.71
C ILE A 648 0.68 26.85 0.07
N LEU A 649 0.05 25.73 -0.32
CA LEU A 649 -0.97 25.04 0.46
C LEU A 649 -0.34 23.85 1.17
N CYS A 650 -0.45 23.82 2.49
CA CYS A 650 -0.06 22.69 3.33
C CYS A 650 -1.32 21.88 3.70
N ILE A 651 -1.26 20.55 3.60
CA ILE A 651 -2.36 19.65 4.00
C ILE A 651 -1.79 18.61 4.95
N HIS A 652 -2.47 18.29 6.06
CA HIS A 652 -1.99 17.28 7.01
C HIS A 652 -3.13 16.67 7.85
N GLY A 653 -2.99 15.38 8.18
CA GLY A 653 -3.81 14.69 9.16
C GLY A 653 -3.15 14.68 10.54
N GLU A 654 -3.90 15.01 11.61
CA GLU A 654 -3.34 15.01 12.99
C GLU A 654 -3.03 13.61 13.53
N LYS A 655 -3.63 12.57 12.94
CA LYS A 655 -3.34 11.18 13.28
C LYS A 655 -2.24 10.56 12.41
N ASP A 656 -1.54 11.35 11.64
CA ASP A 656 -0.38 10.90 10.89
C ASP A 656 0.82 10.75 11.85
N TYR A 657 1.17 9.51 12.16
CA TYR A 657 2.33 9.20 13.00
C TYR A 657 3.56 8.79 12.18
N ARG A 658 3.38 8.62 10.88
CA ARG A 658 4.48 8.39 9.92
C ARG A 658 5.25 9.70 9.67
N ILE A 659 4.54 10.77 9.30
CA ILE A 659 5.03 12.15 9.21
C ILE A 659 4.10 13.03 10.02
N ASN A 660 4.52 13.42 11.22
CA ASN A 660 3.62 14.07 12.15
C ASN A 660 3.12 15.45 11.67
N ALA A 661 1.91 15.81 12.07
CA ALA A 661 1.23 17.03 11.63
C ALA A 661 2.00 18.34 11.92
N ASN A 662 2.89 18.33 12.93
CA ASN A 662 3.78 19.46 13.21
C ASN A 662 4.70 19.82 12.03
N GLN A 663 4.99 18.88 11.11
CA GLN A 663 5.75 19.16 9.89
C GLN A 663 4.97 20.11 8.97
N GLY A 664 3.71 19.82 8.66
CA GLY A 664 2.86 20.68 7.85
C GLY A 664 2.49 22.01 8.54
N MET A 665 2.22 21.96 9.85
CA MET A 665 1.97 23.17 10.65
C MET A 665 3.19 24.09 10.70
N GLY A 666 4.39 23.52 10.87
CA GLY A 666 5.65 24.25 10.86
C GLY A 666 5.93 24.95 9.52
N ALA A 667 5.72 24.25 8.41
CA ALA A 667 5.88 24.80 7.07
C ALA A 667 4.88 25.95 6.80
N PHE A 668 3.61 25.76 7.15
CA PHE A 668 2.58 26.80 7.05
C PHE A 668 2.96 28.05 7.88
N ASN A 669 3.33 27.86 9.14
CA ASN A 669 3.70 28.97 10.02
C ASN A 669 4.93 29.74 9.49
N ALA A 670 5.95 29.02 9.01
CA ALA A 670 7.14 29.62 8.42
C ALA A 670 6.77 30.49 7.20
N ALA A 671 5.95 29.98 6.28
CA ALA A 671 5.47 30.73 5.13
C ALA A 671 4.71 32.00 5.55
N ARG A 672 3.77 31.90 6.51
CA ARG A 672 2.99 33.04 7.00
C ARG A 672 3.84 34.10 7.69
N LEU A 673 4.77 33.70 8.55
CA LEU A 673 5.69 34.62 9.24
C LEU A 673 6.59 35.39 8.26
N ARG A 674 6.91 34.76 7.11
CA ARG A 674 7.66 35.42 6.04
C ARG A 674 6.80 36.25 5.07
N GLY A 675 5.49 36.37 5.33
CA GLY A 675 4.56 37.12 4.48
C GLY A 675 4.19 36.41 3.17
N ILE A 676 4.50 35.12 3.02
CA ILE A 676 4.15 34.32 1.85
C ILE A 676 2.68 33.89 1.95
N PRO A 677 1.89 34.03 0.88
CA PRO A 677 0.53 33.51 0.86
C PRO A 677 0.52 32.00 1.13
N ALA A 678 -0.15 31.59 2.19
CA ALA A 678 -0.23 30.17 2.55
C ALA A 678 -1.58 29.85 3.17
N GLU A 679 -2.06 28.63 2.95
CA GLU A 679 -3.22 28.01 3.60
C GLU A 679 -2.80 26.69 4.24
N LEU A 680 -3.50 26.27 5.31
CA LEU A 680 -3.35 24.98 5.96
C LEU A 680 -4.71 24.30 5.99
N LEU A 681 -4.82 23.12 5.35
CA LEU A 681 -5.94 22.21 5.49
C LEU A 681 -5.54 21.11 6.49
N LEU A 682 -6.05 21.23 7.72
CA LEU A 682 -5.74 20.30 8.80
C LEU A 682 -6.94 19.41 9.10
N TYR A 683 -6.71 18.09 9.17
CA TYR A 683 -7.74 17.11 9.49
C TYR A 683 -7.49 16.52 10.89
N PRO A 684 -8.33 16.82 11.89
CA PRO A 684 -8.14 16.29 13.25
C PRO A 684 -8.31 14.78 13.38
N ASP A 685 -8.93 14.14 12.39
CA ASP A 685 -9.38 12.76 12.46
C ASP A 685 -8.99 11.88 11.24
N GLU A 686 -8.06 12.37 10.42
CA GLU A 686 -7.41 11.60 9.33
C GLU A 686 -5.95 11.31 9.67
N ASN A 687 -5.43 10.25 9.06
CA ASN A 687 -4.04 9.82 9.17
C ASN A 687 -3.18 10.32 7.98
N HIS A 688 -2.18 9.55 7.55
CA HIS A 688 -1.37 9.84 6.36
C HIS A 688 -2.19 9.84 5.05
N TRP A 689 -3.42 9.35 5.10
CA TRP A 689 -4.38 9.40 4.00
C TRP A 689 -5.64 10.14 4.39
N VAL A 690 -6.49 10.46 3.39
CA VAL A 690 -7.81 11.04 3.60
C VAL A 690 -8.85 10.00 3.19
N LEU A 691 -9.50 9.40 4.17
CA LEU A 691 -10.31 8.19 4.00
C LEU A 691 -11.81 8.45 4.05
N LYS A 692 -12.25 9.48 4.80
CA LYS A 692 -13.67 9.79 4.94
C LYS A 692 -14.20 10.52 3.70
N PRO A 693 -15.40 10.16 3.20
CA PRO A 693 -15.94 10.74 1.96
C PRO A 693 -16.02 12.27 1.94
N GLN A 694 -16.54 12.89 3.00
CA GLN A 694 -16.64 14.35 3.06
C GLN A 694 -15.26 15.02 3.14
N ASN A 695 -14.32 14.44 3.89
CA ASN A 695 -12.96 14.93 3.94
C ASN A 695 -12.26 14.81 2.57
N GLY A 696 -12.50 13.72 1.84
CA GLY A 696 -11.98 13.53 0.49
C GLY A 696 -12.53 14.57 -0.50
N VAL A 697 -13.82 14.88 -0.42
CA VAL A 697 -14.42 15.95 -1.25
C VAL A 697 -13.87 17.32 -0.85
N LEU A 698 -13.72 17.59 0.44
CA LEU A 698 -13.12 18.85 0.94
C LEU A 698 -11.67 18.98 0.44
N TRP A 699 -10.90 17.89 0.48
CA TRP A 699 -9.54 17.83 -0.05
C TRP A 699 -9.50 18.25 -1.54
N GLN A 700 -10.35 17.63 -2.38
CA GLN A 700 -10.40 17.91 -3.82
C GLN A 700 -10.80 19.38 -4.08
N ARG A 701 -11.81 19.89 -3.39
CA ARG A 701 -12.26 21.28 -3.54
C ARG A 701 -11.19 22.29 -3.12
N THR A 702 -10.53 22.06 -1.98
CA THR A 702 -9.45 22.92 -1.49
C THR A 702 -8.26 22.92 -2.44
N PHE A 703 -7.87 21.73 -2.91
CA PHE A 703 -6.78 21.51 -3.86
C PHE A 703 -7.00 22.33 -5.16
N PHE A 704 -8.16 22.17 -5.79
CA PHE A 704 -8.44 22.87 -7.04
C PHE A 704 -8.73 24.36 -6.86
N ASN A 705 -9.35 24.77 -5.75
CA ASN A 705 -9.52 26.19 -5.44
C ASN A 705 -8.17 26.90 -5.31
N TRP A 706 -7.19 26.25 -4.67
CA TRP A 706 -5.84 26.77 -4.55
C TRP A 706 -5.16 26.89 -5.91
N LEU A 707 -5.16 25.83 -6.70
CA LEU A 707 -4.53 25.83 -8.04
C LEU A 707 -5.18 26.86 -8.97
N ASN A 708 -6.51 26.92 -9.01
CA ASN A 708 -7.25 27.87 -9.87
C ASN A 708 -6.93 29.32 -9.50
N ARG A 709 -6.76 29.64 -8.21
CA ARG A 709 -6.40 30.98 -7.74
C ARG A 709 -5.05 31.46 -8.31
N TRP A 710 -4.09 30.58 -8.45
CA TRP A 710 -2.72 30.96 -8.82
C TRP A 710 -2.35 30.65 -10.26
N LEU A 711 -3.01 29.69 -10.90
CA LEU A 711 -2.65 29.19 -12.24
C LEU A 711 -3.69 29.54 -13.34
N LYS A 712 -4.88 30.04 -12.98
CA LYS A 712 -5.95 30.37 -13.94
C LYS A 712 -6.36 31.83 -13.94
N LYS A 713 -5.54 32.71 -13.39
CA LYS A 713 -5.75 34.17 -13.45
C LYS A 713 -5.33 34.74 -14.77
#